data_ff9b702177f394683fb9f5d744ca4619
#
_entry.id   ff9b702177f394683fb9f5d744ca4619
#
_cell.length_a   1.000
_cell.length_b   1.000
_cell.length_c   1.000
_cell.angle_alpha   90.00
_cell.angle_beta   90.00
_cell.angle_gamma   90.00
#
_symmetry.space_group_name_H-M   'P 1'
#
loop_
_entity.id
_entity.type
_entity.pdbx_description
1 polymer ?
#
loop_
_entity_poly.entity_id
_entity_poly.type
_entity_poly.pdbx_seq_one_letter_code
_entity_poly.pdbx_strand_id
1 'polypeptide(L)'
;NMKHFILSCALSMAAIATSSAQQTGKLPVYLDNTKPVEQRIDDAIARMTLQEKIRIIHAQSKFSSAGVPRLGFPDFWTDDGPHGVRPDVLWDEWEQAGQTNDSCVAFPALTCLAASWNPQMSRIYGESLGEEALYRGKDMILGPGVNIYRTPLNGRNFEYMGEDPYLASIMVVPYIQGLQSKGVSACVKHYCLNNDEEYRHQVNVIVSDRALHEIYLPAFKAAVEKGKTWGIMGAYNLYKNEHNCHNQWTLNKILKGDWKYDGVVVSDWGGAHDTDQAVKNGLDIEFGTWTNGLTMGASNAYDNYYLAVPYIKGIQEGKYTTKELDEKVRRVLRLFYRTTMNPNRPHGFLCSDSHYAAARQIAEEGIVLLQNKNHVLPIKTQKVQRVLVVGENAVKMMTVGGGSSSLKVQREISPLDGLKSRLEKDNVEVEFARGYVGDVSGNYNGVTTGQNLEDKRSETELIAEAVEKAKHADYVVMFGGLNKSDYQDCEGHDRKQLELPYAQDKLIEALAKANKNFIYVNISGNAVAMPWKEKVAGIVQGWYIGSESGEALASILTGDKNPSGKLPFTWVNSLQEVGAHALNTYPGTWRKEGGAKTEGNIIDEEYKEGIYVGYRWTDKKNIKPAFAFGHGLSYTQFAISNLRSDKNLMNQNDSITFTVNVKNTGKRAGAETIQLYIHDVKASVDRPYKELKGFQKVYLQPGESKDVNITINKQALSFYDETAASWKAEAGKFEALVGNASDQLKLKKAFELK
;
A
#
# COMPACT_ATOMS: atom_id res chain seq x y z
N ASN A 1 -24.74 -0.28 -53.11
CA ASN A 1 -24.48 -1.71 -53.12
C ASN A 1 -23.98 -2.24 -51.72
N MET A 2 -24.57 -1.66 -50.68
CA MET A 2 -24.28 -2.01 -49.29
C MET A 2 -25.26 -3.05 -48.72
N LYS A 3 -26.21 -3.53 -49.53
CA LYS A 3 -27.20 -4.54 -49.12
C LYS A 3 -26.78 -6.00 -49.34
N HIS A 4 -25.71 -6.26 -50.12
CA HIS A 4 -25.24 -7.63 -50.40
C HIS A 4 -24.11 -8.08 -49.45
N PHE A 5 -23.51 -7.16 -48.68
CA PHE A 5 -22.44 -7.51 -47.76
C PHE A 5 -22.95 -8.00 -46.36
N ILE A 6 -24.17 -7.60 -46.02
CA ILE A 6 -24.78 -7.94 -44.72
C ILE A 6 -25.41 -9.35 -44.74
N LEU A 7 -25.79 -9.81 -45.92
CA LEU A 7 -26.45 -11.14 -46.07
C LEU A 7 -25.41 -12.30 -46.07
N SER A 8 -24.15 -11.98 -46.44
CA SER A 8 -23.10 -13.00 -46.51
C SER A 8 -22.46 -13.29 -45.13
N CYS A 9 -22.48 -12.35 -44.19
CA CYS A 9 -22.00 -12.53 -42.83
C CYS A 9 -23.04 -13.20 -41.91
N ALA A 10 -24.32 -13.04 -42.20
CA ALA A 10 -25.38 -13.68 -41.42
C ALA A 10 -25.52 -15.19 -41.75
N LEU A 11 -25.15 -15.60 -42.94
CA LEU A 11 -25.18 -17.04 -43.33
C LEU A 11 -23.94 -17.81 -42.84
N SER A 12 -22.83 -17.09 -42.61
CA SER A 12 -21.62 -17.75 -42.06
C SER A 12 -21.71 -17.96 -40.52
N MET A 13 -22.49 -17.14 -39.81
CA MET A 13 -22.76 -17.37 -38.38
C MET A 13 -23.84 -18.41 -38.11
N ALA A 14 -24.76 -18.59 -39.03
CA ALA A 14 -25.80 -19.64 -38.90
C ALA A 14 -25.27 -21.05 -39.19
N ALA A 15 -24.18 -21.17 -39.98
CA ALA A 15 -23.58 -22.46 -40.30
C ALA A 15 -22.63 -23.00 -39.20
N ILE A 16 -22.17 -22.11 -38.31
CA ILE A 16 -21.34 -22.51 -37.15
C ILE A 16 -22.24 -22.87 -35.94
N ALA A 17 -23.46 -22.35 -35.89
CA ALA A 17 -24.41 -22.66 -34.82
C ALA A 17 -25.16 -24.00 -34.98
N THR A 18 -25.09 -24.66 -36.13
CA THR A 18 -25.82 -25.91 -36.37
C THR A 18 -24.99 -27.18 -36.34
N SER A 19 -23.66 -27.05 -36.10
CA SER A 19 -22.82 -28.26 -35.93
C SER A 19 -22.51 -28.61 -34.46
N SER A 20 -23.01 -27.84 -33.49
CA SER A 20 -22.85 -28.14 -32.07
C SER A 20 -24.13 -28.55 -31.32
N ALA A 21 -25.21 -28.82 -32.06
CA ALA A 21 -26.50 -29.21 -31.47
C ALA A 21 -26.77 -30.70 -31.67
N GLN A 22 -25.87 -31.56 -31.21
CA GLN A 22 -26.18 -32.97 -30.86
C GLN A 22 -25.02 -33.64 -30.12
N GLN A 23 -24.75 -33.15 -28.90
CA GLN A 23 -24.24 -33.99 -27.83
C GLN A 23 -25.06 -33.67 -26.60
N THR A 24 -26.11 -34.42 -26.35
CA THR A 24 -26.76 -34.57 -25.07
C THR A 24 -25.80 -35.31 -24.13
N GLY A 25 -24.62 -34.73 -23.93
CA GLY A 25 -23.59 -35.20 -23.01
C GLY A 25 -23.57 -34.32 -21.80
N LYS A 26 -23.58 -34.93 -20.62
CA LYS A 26 -23.32 -34.30 -19.33
C LYS A 26 -22.05 -33.47 -19.44
N LEU A 27 -22.09 -32.20 -19.00
CA LEU A 27 -20.91 -31.30 -18.95
C LEU A 27 -19.74 -32.03 -18.28
N PRO A 28 -18.51 -31.92 -18.81
CA PRO A 28 -17.35 -32.46 -18.11
C PRO A 28 -17.21 -31.80 -16.75
N VAL A 29 -16.66 -32.52 -15.76
CA VAL A 29 -16.62 -32.10 -14.37
C VAL A 29 -15.94 -30.71 -14.21
N TYR A 30 -14.87 -30.48 -14.97
CA TYR A 30 -14.14 -29.21 -14.87
C TYR A 30 -14.96 -27.97 -15.31
N LEU A 31 -16.01 -28.12 -16.08
CA LEU A 31 -16.93 -27.06 -16.51
C LEU A 31 -18.25 -27.05 -15.71
N ASP A 32 -18.49 -28.06 -14.90
CA ASP A 32 -19.73 -28.17 -14.11
C ASP A 32 -19.64 -27.36 -12.82
N ASN A 33 -20.27 -26.17 -12.81
CA ASN A 33 -20.27 -25.25 -11.66
C ASN A 33 -20.99 -25.82 -10.42
N THR A 34 -21.70 -26.93 -10.52
CA THR A 34 -22.35 -27.60 -9.37
C THR A 34 -21.38 -28.50 -8.60
N LYS A 35 -20.22 -28.81 -9.19
CA LYS A 35 -19.21 -29.67 -8.57
C LYS A 35 -18.25 -28.89 -7.68
N PRO A 36 -17.73 -29.51 -6.60
CA PRO A 36 -16.68 -28.91 -5.79
C PRO A 36 -15.47 -28.49 -6.62
N VAL A 37 -14.90 -27.33 -6.30
CA VAL A 37 -13.76 -26.75 -7.07
C VAL A 37 -12.59 -27.72 -7.16
N GLU A 38 -12.25 -28.44 -6.08
CA GLU A 38 -11.13 -29.40 -6.10
C GLU A 38 -11.34 -30.55 -7.06
N GLN A 39 -12.58 -31.04 -7.19
CA GLN A 39 -12.92 -32.07 -8.19
C GLN A 39 -12.80 -31.52 -9.62
N ARG A 40 -13.20 -30.29 -9.81
CA ARG A 40 -13.09 -29.60 -11.11
C ARG A 40 -11.62 -29.42 -11.50
N ILE A 41 -10.76 -29.06 -10.56
CA ILE A 41 -9.32 -28.95 -10.74
C ILE A 41 -8.71 -30.29 -11.11
N ASP A 42 -9.06 -31.35 -10.39
CA ASP A 42 -8.55 -32.72 -10.69
C ASP A 42 -8.88 -33.13 -12.12
N ASP A 43 -10.12 -32.92 -12.56
CA ASP A 43 -10.55 -33.24 -13.93
C ASP A 43 -9.82 -32.37 -14.97
N ALA A 44 -9.62 -31.08 -14.71
CA ALA A 44 -8.89 -30.21 -15.62
C ALA A 44 -7.42 -30.66 -15.76
N ILE A 45 -6.74 -30.93 -14.64
CA ILE A 45 -5.34 -31.40 -14.65
C ILE A 45 -5.21 -32.71 -15.47
N ALA A 46 -6.14 -33.65 -15.28
CA ALA A 46 -6.14 -34.90 -16.00
C ALA A 46 -6.29 -34.77 -17.53
N ARG A 47 -6.89 -33.67 -17.99
CA ARG A 47 -7.08 -33.36 -19.42
C ARG A 47 -5.97 -32.52 -20.04
N MET A 48 -5.17 -31.85 -19.23
CA MET A 48 -4.12 -30.93 -19.71
C MET A 48 -2.88 -31.67 -20.18
N THR A 49 -2.31 -31.20 -21.29
CA THR A 49 -0.99 -31.65 -21.77
C THR A 49 0.12 -31.02 -20.93
N LEU A 50 1.33 -31.58 -21.03
CA LEU A 50 2.50 -31.00 -20.35
C LEU A 50 2.72 -29.55 -20.77
N GLN A 51 2.61 -29.25 -22.07
CA GLN A 51 2.80 -27.87 -22.58
C GLN A 51 1.73 -26.92 -22.05
N GLU A 52 0.49 -27.34 -21.95
CA GLU A 52 -0.60 -26.54 -21.39
C GLU A 52 -0.34 -26.25 -19.93
N LYS A 53 0.11 -27.20 -19.14
CA LYS A 53 0.47 -27.04 -17.73
C LYS A 53 1.60 -26.04 -17.55
N ILE A 54 2.64 -26.13 -18.38
CA ILE A 54 3.77 -25.21 -18.34
C ILE A 54 3.35 -23.78 -18.73
N ARG A 55 2.51 -23.63 -19.76
CA ARG A 55 2.15 -22.31 -20.26
C ARG A 55 1.37 -21.45 -19.25
N ILE A 56 0.63 -22.06 -18.34
CA ILE A 56 -0.14 -21.30 -17.35
C ILE A 56 0.66 -20.90 -16.11
N ILE A 57 1.91 -21.35 -15.96
CA ILE A 57 2.75 -21.03 -14.79
C ILE A 57 3.86 -20.03 -15.11
N HIS A 58 3.82 -19.40 -16.28
CA HIS A 58 4.70 -18.28 -16.62
C HIS A 58 3.99 -17.28 -17.54
N ALA A 59 4.55 -16.09 -17.62
CA ALA A 59 4.01 -15.05 -18.48
C ALA A 59 4.05 -15.39 -19.96
N GLN A 60 3.12 -14.83 -20.73
CA GLN A 60 3.14 -14.77 -22.18
C GLN A 60 3.26 -13.33 -22.71
N SER A 61 3.07 -12.36 -21.84
CA SER A 61 3.22 -10.92 -22.11
C SER A 61 3.69 -10.22 -20.83
N LYS A 62 3.84 -8.90 -20.86
CA LYS A 62 4.23 -8.13 -19.66
C LYS A 62 3.29 -8.35 -18.48
N PHE A 63 1.99 -8.49 -18.72
CA PHE A 63 0.99 -8.57 -17.66
C PHE A 63 0.01 -9.74 -17.79
N SER A 64 0.27 -10.71 -18.67
CA SER A 64 -0.63 -11.86 -18.79
C SER A 64 0.10 -13.19 -18.78
N SER A 65 -0.62 -14.21 -18.32
CA SER A 65 -0.28 -15.62 -18.51
C SER A 65 -1.35 -16.27 -19.40
N ALA A 66 -0.96 -17.35 -20.09
CA ALA A 66 -1.86 -18.04 -20.99
C ALA A 66 -2.98 -18.73 -20.20
N GLY A 67 -4.16 -18.81 -20.82
CA GLY A 67 -5.18 -19.76 -20.42
C GLY A 67 -4.92 -21.13 -21.04
N VAL A 68 -5.98 -21.93 -21.12
CA VAL A 68 -5.99 -23.22 -21.83
C VAL A 68 -7.14 -23.17 -22.82
N PRO A 69 -6.92 -22.59 -24.02
CA PRO A 69 -8.01 -22.38 -25.00
C PRO A 69 -8.77 -23.65 -25.38
N ARG A 70 -8.05 -24.77 -25.56
CA ARG A 70 -8.63 -26.06 -25.87
C ARG A 70 -9.67 -26.51 -24.83
N LEU A 71 -9.49 -26.16 -23.59
CA LEU A 71 -10.39 -26.50 -22.48
C LEU A 71 -11.33 -25.33 -22.11
N GLY A 72 -11.24 -24.18 -22.78
CA GLY A 72 -12.11 -23.04 -22.55
C GLY A 72 -11.67 -22.11 -21.40
N PHE A 73 -10.43 -22.24 -20.92
CA PHE A 73 -9.88 -21.30 -19.94
C PHE A 73 -9.29 -20.08 -20.65
N PRO A 74 -9.82 -18.87 -20.40
CA PRO A 74 -9.27 -17.63 -20.98
C PRO A 74 -7.88 -17.32 -20.47
N ASP A 75 -7.17 -16.42 -21.18
CA ASP A 75 -5.95 -15.80 -20.67
C ASP A 75 -6.21 -15.06 -19.37
N PHE A 76 -5.21 -15.04 -18.51
CA PHE A 76 -5.27 -14.40 -17.20
C PHE A 76 -4.48 -13.10 -17.23
N TRP A 77 -5.13 -11.98 -16.91
CA TRP A 77 -4.55 -10.65 -16.97
C TRP A 77 -4.32 -10.06 -15.58
N THR A 78 -3.08 -9.69 -15.32
CA THR A 78 -2.70 -8.88 -14.15
C THR A 78 -2.56 -7.42 -14.55
N ASP A 79 -2.55 -6.52 -13.57
CA ASP A 79 -2.13 -5.14 -13.78
C ASP A 79 -1.66 -4.49 -12.49
N ASP A 80 -0.71 -3.56 -12.60
CA ASP A 80 -0.47 -2.61 -11.53
C ASP A 80 -1.68 -1.67 -11.46
N GLY A 81 -2.12 -1.15 -10.34
CA GLY A 81 -1.43 -1.31 -9.11
C GLY A 81 -2.38 -1.10 -7.95
N PRO A 82 -1.80 -0.93 -6.75
CA PRO A 82 -2.57 -0.83 -5.52
C PRO A 82 -3.45 0.40 -5.39
N HIS A 83 -3.23 1.44 -6.21
CA HIS A 83 -3.91 2.74 -6.12
C HIS A 83 -4.85 3.04 -7.30
N GLY A 84 -4.85 2.21 -8.31
CA GLY A 84 -5.63 2.35 -9.53
C GLY A 84 -5.13 1.42 -10.61
N VAL A 85 -5.91 1.26 -11.68
CA VAL A 85 -5.56 0.38 -12.79
C VAL A 85 -4.64 1.12 -13.76
N ARG A 86 -3.41 0.69 -13.87
CA ARG A 86 -2.38 1.26 -14.72
C ARG A 86 -2.82 1.25 -16.21
N PRO A 87 -2.35 2.22 -17.05
CA PRO A 87 -2.58 2.16 -18.49
C PRO A 87 -1.93 0.94 -19.13
N ASP A 88 -2.56 0.40 -20.17
CA ASP A 88 -2.05 -0.77 -20.87
C ASP A 88 -0.71 -0.49 -21.54
N VAL A 89 0.18 -1.48 -21.50
CA VAL A 89 1.48 -1.45 -22.16
C VAL A 89 1.47 -2.32 -23.42
N LEU A 90 2.50 -2.17 -24.25
CA LEU A 90 2.73 -3.06 -25.37
C LEU A 90 2.95 -4.51 -24.87
N TRP A 91 2.72 -5.46 -25.76
CA TRP A 91 2.74 -6.89 -25.38
C TRP A 91 4.03 -7.32 -24.66
N ASP A 92 5.19 -6.93 -25.20
CA ASP A 92 6.50 -7.34 -24.70
C ASP A 92 7.32 -6.20 -24.07
N GLU A 93 6.78 -4.98 -24.00
CA GLU A 93 7.55 -3.79 -23.61
C GLU A 93 6.81 -2.96 -22.56
N TRP A 94 7.54 -2.07 -21.89
CA TRP A 94 7.00 -1.18 -20.87
C TRP A 94 6.33 0.07 -21.42
N GLU A 95 6.47 0.32 -22.73
CA GLU A 95 5.86 1.47 -23.37
C GLU A 95 4.33 1.37 -23.35
N GLN A 96 3.66 2.50 -23.11
CA GLN A 96 2.20 2.53 -23.14
C GLN A 96 1.69 2.14 -24.52
N ALA A 97 0.62 1.35 -24.54
CA ALA A 97 -0.06 0.94 -25.79
C ALA A 97 -0.78 2.10 -26.46
N GLY A 98 -0.99 3.22 -25.76
CA GLY A 98 -1.63 4.42 -26.31
C GLY A 98 -3.13 4.30 -26.51
N GLN A 99 -3.79 3.45 -25.73
CA GLN A 99 -5.24 3.29 -25.80
C GLN A 99 -5.96 4.53 -25.25
N THR A 100 -7.19 4.74 -25.71
CA THR A 100 -8.00 5.90 -25.31
C THR A 100 -8.94 5.62 -24.14
N ASN A 101 -9.11 4.35 -23.78
CA ASN A 101 -10.04 3.87 -22.74
C ASN A 101 -9.33 3.27 -21.55
N ASP A 102 -8.06 3.60 -21.30
CA ASP A 102 -7.23 3.04 -20.24
C ASP A 102 -6.84 4.04 -19.15
N SER A 103 -7.53 5.19 -19.12
CA SER A 103 -7.45 6.11 -18.00
C SER A 103 -8.30 5.61 -16.82
N CYS A 104 -7.87 5.93 -15.60
CA CYS A 104 -8.53 5.45 -14.39
C CYS A 104 -8.86 6.57 -13.40
N VAL A 105 -9.55 6.22 -12.32
CA VAL A 105 -9.55 7.00 -11.08
C VAL A 105 -8.30 6.62 -10.30
N ALA A 106 -7.55 7.61 -9.83
CA ALA A 106 -6.52 7.38 -8.83
C ALA A 106 -7.14 7.51 -7.44
N PHE A 107 -7.01 6.45 -6.66
CA PHE A 107 -7.35 6.45 -5.24
C PHE A 107 -6.15 6.92 -4.42
N PRO A 108 -6.34 7.36 -3.17
CA PRO A 108 -5.22 7.78 -2.32
C PRO A 108 -4.18 6.69 -2.12
N ALA A 109 -2.93 7.09 -1.96
CA ALA A 109 -1.83 6.17 -1.62
C ALA A 109 -2.16 5.38 -0.36
N LEU A 110 -1.62 4.16 -0.23
CA LEU A 110 -1.98 3.26 0.87
C LEU A 110 -1.57 3.80 2.24
N THR A 111 -0.54 4.65 2.34
CA THR A 111 -0.24 5.36 3.58
C THR A 111 -1.37 6.28 4.02
N CYS A 112 -2.03 6.95 3.09
CA CYS A 112 -3.22 7.74 3.37
C CYS A 112 -4.39 6.85 3.83
N LEU A 113 -4.60 5.72 3.17
CA LEU A 113 -5.61 4.75 3.58
C LEU A 113 -5.36 4.28 5.02
N ALA A 114 -4.13 3.90 5.34
CA ALA A 114 -3.75 3.49 6.70
C ALA A 114 -3.96 4.61 7.71
N ALA A 115 -3.66 5.87 7.34
CA ALA A 115 -3.87 7.05 8.18
C ALA A 115 -5.34 7.34 8.50
N SER A 116 -6.28 6.76 7.77
CA SER A 116 -7.70 6.85 8.09
C SER A 116 -8.07 6.07 9.36
N TRP A 117 -7.29 5.06 9.72
CA TRP A 117 -7.58 4.12 10.80
C TRP A 117 -9.03 3.61 10.75
N ASN A 118 -9.56 3.47 9.54
CA ASN A 118 -10.94 3.07 9.28
C ASN A 118 -10.99 1.90 8.30
N PRO A 119 -11.21 0.66 8.78
CA PRO A 119 -11.29 -0.52 7.92
C PRO A 119 -12.38 -0.43 6.84
N GLN A 120 -13.45 0.34 7.08
CA GLN A 120 -14.50 0.55 6.09
C GLN A 120 -13.97 1.29 4.85
N MET A 121 -13.00 2.19 5.02
CA MET A 121 -12.34 2.86 3.90
C MET A 121 -11.55 1.87 3.04
N SER A 122 -10.90 0.88 3.66
CA SER A 122 -10.24 -0.20 2.93
C SER A 122 -11.23 -1.03 2.12
N ARG A 123 -12.40 -1.33 2.67
CA ARG A 123 -13.45 -2.09 1.98
C ARG A 123 -13.96 -1.35 0.74
N ILE A 124 -14.28 -0.07 0.89
CA ILE A 124 -14.74 0.80 -0.21
C ILE A 124 -13.65 0.91 -1.29
N TYR A 125 -12.39 1.03 -0.86
CA TYR A 125 -11.23 1.08 -1.75
C TYR A 125 -11.15 -0.17 -2.63
N GLY A 126 -11.15 -1.33 -2.01
CA GLY A 126 -11.08 -2.62 -2.72
C GLY A 126 -12.25 -2.83 -3.67
N GLU A 127 -13.47 -2.52 -3.25
CA GLU A 127 -14.66 -2.65 -4.10
C GLU A 127 -14.59 -1.74 -5.33
N SER A 128 -14.22 -0.47 -5.15
CA SER A 128 -14.13 0.51 -6.23
C SER A 128 -13.02 0.14 -7.23
N LEU A 129 -11.86 -0.23 -6.72
CA LEU A 129 -10.74 -0.68 -7.56
C LEU A 129 -11.08 -1.95 -8.33
N GLY A 130 -11.79 -2.88 -7.69
CA GLY A 130 -12.25 -4.13 -8.33
C GLY A 130 -13.20 -3.88 -9.50
N GLU A 131 -14.10 -2.91 -9.37
CA GLU A 131 -15.01 -2.52 -10.44
C GLU A 131 -14.26 -1.89 -11.63
N GLU A 132 -13.25 -1.04 -11.38
CA GLU A 132 -12.37 -0.49 -12.42
C GLU A 132 -11.59 -1.61 -13.13
N ALA A 133 -11.04 -2.54 -12.36
CA ALA A 133 -10.29 -3.69 -12.88
C ALA A 133 -11.14 -4.57 -13.79
N LEU A 134 -12.36 -4.88 -13.38
CA LEU A 134 -13.30 -5.67 -14.19
C LEU A 134 -13.62 -4.99 -15.53
N TYR A 135 -13.88 -3.68 -15.50
CA TYR A 135 -14.15 -2.93 -16.72
C TYR A 135 -12.96 -3.01 -17.70
N ARG A 136 -11.74 -2.99 -17.16
CA ARG A 136 -10.50 -3.06 -17.93
C ARG A 136 -10.10 -4.49 -18.31
N GLY A 137 -10.90 -5.49 -17.94
CA GLY A 137 -10.62 -6.90 -18.23
C GLY A 137 -9.44 -7.47 -17.46
N LYS A 138 -9.17 -6.95 -16.25
CA LYS A 138 -8.09 -7.42 -15.40
C LYS A 138 -8.61 -8.41 -14.36
N ASP A 139 -7.86 -9.48 -14.16
CA ASP A 139 -8.23 -10.59 -13.28
C ASP A 139 -7.53 -10.55 -11.94
N MET A 140 -6.40 -9.83 -11.87
CA MET A 140 -5.60 -9.65 -10.67
C MET A 140 -5.04 -8.23 -10.64
N ILE A 141 -5.15 -7.57 -9.48
CA ILE A 141 -4.47 -6.32 -9.19
C ILE A 141 -3.22 -6.63 -8.35
N LEU A 142 -2.08 -6.05 -8.73
CA LEU A 142 -0.80 -6.22 -8.04
C LEU A 142 -0.73 -5.29 -6.82
N GLY A 143 -1.46 -5.66 -5.82
CA GLY A 143 -1.62 -4.95 -4.55
C GLY A 143 -2.59 -5.70 -3.63
N PRO A 144 -2.71 -5.25 -2.36
CA PRO A 144 -2.06 -4.10 -1.75
C PRO A 144 -0.62 -4.37 -1.30
N GLY A 145 0.16 -3.29 -1.12
CA GLY A 145 1.48 -3.35 -0.52
C GLY A 145 1.43 -3.20 1.00
N VAL A 146 2.20 -4.02 1.73
CA VAL A 146 2.13 -4.04 3.21
C VAL A 146 3.48 -4.17 3.90
N ASN A 147 4.59 -3.92 3.20
CA ASN A 147 5.89 -3.94 3.84
C ASN A 147 5.98 -2.85 4.92
N ILE A 148 6.64 -3.19 6.03
CA ILE A 148 6.72 -2.30 7.19
C ILE A 148 7.65 -1.11 6.89
N TYR A 149 7.22 0.06 7.33
CA TYR A 149 7.99 1.30 7.32
C TYR A 149 9.14 1.18 8.35
N ARG A 150 10.27 0.63 7.90
CA ARG A 150 11.47 0.43 8.73
C ARG A 150 12.37 1.66 8.74
N THR A 151 12.44 2.37 7.60
CA THR A 151 13.20 3.61 7.46
C THR A 151 12.37 4.63 6.68
N PRO A 152 12.43 5.92 7.05
CA PRO A 152 11.77 6.98 6.29
C PRO A 152 12.40 7.23 4.91
N LEU A 153 13.52 6.58 4.62
CA LEU A 153 14.21 6.72 3.33
C LEU A 153 13.66 5.79 2.25
N ASN A 154 12.88 4.77 2.60
CA ASN A 154 12.34 3.83 1.63
C ASN A 154 11.49 4.56 0.58
N GLY A 155 11.91 4.48 -0.68
CA GLY A 155 11.23 5.13 -1.79
C GLY A 155 9.79 4.67 -2.04
N ARG A 156 9.39 3.51 -1.54
CA ARG A 156 8.04 2.96 -1.73
C ARG A 156 7.16 3.01 -0.49
N ASN A 157 7.54 3.69 0.58
CA ASN A 157 6.70 3.78 1.76
C ASN A 157 5.30 4.34 1.48
N PHE A 158 5.13 5.20 0.47
CA PHE A 158 3.82 5.70 0.07
C PHE A 158 2.85 4.57 -0.34
N GLU A 159 3.39 3.44 -0.80
CA GLU A 159 2.67 2.28 -1.32
C GLU A 159 2.31 1.27 -0.23
N TYR A 160 2.71 1.52 1.01
CA TYR A 160 2.56 0.62 2.15
C TYR A 160 1.70 1.22 3.27
N MET A 161 1.47 0.46 4.34
CA MET A 161 0.50 0.81 5.38
C MET A 161 1.14 1.16 6.74
N GLY A 162 2.35 1.70 6.73
CA GLY A 162 3.01 2.24 7.91
C GLY A 162 3.91 1.27 8.66
N GLU A 163 4.24 1.65 9.90
CA GLU A 163 5.24 0.96 10.72
C GLU A 163 4.68 -0.12 11.65
N ASP A 164 3.36 -0.14 11.86
CA ASP A 164 2.77 -1.01 12.87
C ASP A 164 2.11 -2.25 12.24
N PRO A 165 2.54 -3.45 12.62
CA PRO A 165 2.00 -4.68 12.06
C PRO A 165 0.52 -4.90 12.38
N TYR A 166 0.02 -4.42 13.52
CA TYR A 166 -1.40 -4.56 13.85
C TYR A 166 -2.27 -3.65 12.98
N LEU A 167 -1.91 -2.37 12.85
CA LEU A 167 -2.62 -1.43 11.97
C LEU A 167 -2.65 -1.93 10.53
N ALA A 168 -1.51 -2.34 9.99
CA ALA A 168 -1.42 -2.89 8.65
C ALA A 168 -2.29 -4.15 8.48
N SER A 169 -2.29 -5.03 9.49
CA SER A 169 -3.11 -6.26 9.47
C SER A 169 -4.62 -5.98 9.45
N ILE A 170 -5.07 -4.98 10.20
CA ILE A 170 -6.49 -4.59 10.22
C ILE A 170 -6.91 -3.91 8.92
N MET A 171 -6.06 -3.08 8.35
CA MET A 171 -6.38 -2.30 7.15
C MET A 171 -6.27 -3.12 5.86
N VAL A 172 -5.39 -4.11 5.77
CA VAL A 172 -5.20 -4.91 4.55
C VAL A 172 -6.38 -5.85 4.27
N VAL A 173 -6.98 -6.42 5.30
CA VAL A 173 -8.02 -7.45 5.15
C VAL A 173 -9.26 -6.96 4.41
N PRO A 174 -9.89 -5.84 4.79
CA PRO A 174 -11.08 -5.37 4.04
C PRO A 174 -10.77 -4.92 2.61
N TYR A 175 -9.57 -4.42 2.34
CA TYR A 175 -9.14 -4.11 0.97
C TYR A 175 -9.18 -5.37 0.09
N ILE A 176 -8.57 -6.46 0.56
CA ILE A 176 -8.57 -7.75 -0.13
C ILE A 176 -10.00 -8.26 -0.32
N GLN A 177 -10.80 -8.23 0.73
CA GLN A 177 -12.18 -8.71 0.70
C GLN A 177 -13.03 -7.90 -0.30
N GLY A 178 -12.87 -6.59 -0.32
CA GLY A 178 -13.56 -5.71 -1.25
C GLY A 178 -13.20 -6.01 -2.71
N LEU A 179 -11.92 -6.10 -3.00
CA LEU A 179 -11.41 -6.43 -4.33
C LEU A 179 -11.91 -7.81 -4.80
N GLN A 180 -11.74 -8.81 -3.96
CA GLN A 180 -12.10 -10.19 -4.30
C GLN A 180 -13.62 -10.45 -4.32
N SER A 181 -14.42 -9.61 -3.66
CA SER A 181 -15.88 -9.65 -3.78
C SER A 181 -16.36 -9.36 -5.22
N LYS A 182 -15.52 -8.73 -6.02
CA LYS A 182 -15.77 -8.47 -7.45
C LYS A 182 -15.24 -9.59 -8.36
N GLY A 183 -14.67 -10.64 -7.80
CA GLY A 183 -14.04 -11.72 -8.60
C GLY A 183 -12.71 -11.30 -9.22
N VAL A 184 -12.05 -10.30 -8.67
CA VAL A 184 -10.70 -9.85 -9.04
C VAL A 184 -9.74 -10.23 -7.91
N SER A 185 -8.65 -10.92 -8.23
CA SER A 185 -7.67 -11.32 -7.22
C SER A 185 -6.89 -10.12 -6.69
N ALA A 186 -6.68 -10.07 -5.39
CA ALA A 186 -5.58 -9.32 -4.82
C ALA A 186 -4.26 -10.06 -5.08
N CYS A 187 -3.15 -9.35 -5.00
CA CYS A 187 -1.81 -9.90 -5.00
C CYS A 187 -0.99 -9.12 -3.98
N VAL A 188 -1.03 -9.58 -2.74
CA VAL A 188 -0.42 -8.86 -1.62
C VAL A 188 1.10 -8.90 -1.76
N LYS A 189 1.75 -7.75 -1.57
CA LYS A 189 3.16 -7.57 -1.89
C LYS A 189 3.90 -6.72 -0.87
N HIS A 190 5.21 -6.79 -0.82
CA HIS A 190 6.12 -7.74 -1.48
C HIS A 190 6.60 -8.73 -0.43
N TYR A 191 6.27 -9.98 -0.57
CA TYR A 191 6.51 -11.03 0.42
C TYR A 191 7.90 -11.62 0.26
N CYS A 192 8.83 -11.44 1.18
CA CYS A 192 8.77 -10.57 2.37
C CYS A 192 10.09 -9.83 2.57
N LEU A 193 10.12 -8.89 3.49
CA LEU A 193 11.33 -8.17 3.90
C LEU A 193 11.88 -7.19 2.85
N ASN A 194 11.09 -6.73 1.90
CA ASN A 194 11.46 -5.63 1.02
C ASN A 194 11.09 -4.29 1.68
N ASN A 195 11.89 -3.87 2.65
CA ASN A 195 11.63 -2.71 3.50
C ASN A 195 12.46 -1.49 3.11
N ASP A 196 13.23 -1.60 2.03
CA ASP A 196 13.94 -0.53 1.36
C ASP A 196 14.14 -0.87 -0.13
N GLU A 197 14.44 0.13 -0.93
CA GLU A 197 14.59 -0.02 -2.39
C GLU A 197 16.05 -0.05 -2.83
N GLU A 198 16.95 0.48 -2.00
CA GLU A 198 18.36 0.52 -2.35
C GLU A 198 18.94 -0.89 -2.42
N TYR A 199 19.50 -1.25 -3.56
CA TYR A 199 20.05 -2.59 -3.82
C TYR A 199 19.07 -3.75 -3.63
N ARG A 200 17.78 -3.54 -3.83
CA ARG A 200 16.71 -4.50 -3.57
C ARG A 200 16.90 -5.88 -4.21
N HIS A 201 17.59 -5.95 -5.36
CA HIS A 201 17.90 -7.22 -6.03
C HIS A 201 19.09 -7.98 -5.41
N GLN A 202 19.89 -7.32 -4.58
CA GLN A 202 21.16 -7.84 -4.05
C GLN A 202 21.16 -7.92 -2.51
N VAL A 203 20.15 -7.36 -1.85
CA VAL A 203 20.04 -7.35 -0.39
C VAL A 203 19.69 -8.74 0.12
N ASN A 204 20.52 -9.27 1.02
CA ASN A 204 20.19 -10.41 1.86
C ASN A 204 19.85 -9.93 3.26
N VAL A 205 18.60 -10.08 3.65
CA VAL A 205 18.12 -9.61 4.96
C VAL A 205 18.45 -10.62 6.03
N ILE A 206 19.10 -10.15 7.09
CA ILE A 206 19.40 -10.92 8.30
C ILE A 206 18.52 -10.38 9.42
N VAL A 207 17.58 -11.20 9.88
CA VAL A 207 16.56 -10.80 10.85
C VAL A 207 16.30 -11.93 11.82
N SER A 208 16.07 -11.59 13.10
CA SER A 208 15.69 -12.60 14.12
C SER A 208 14.31 -13.18 13.81
N ASP A 209 14.05 -14.40 14.25
CA ASP A 209 12.72 -15.01 14.11
C ASP A 209 11.64 -14.20 14.84
N ARG A 210 11.96 -13.61 15.99
CA ARG A 210 11.04 -12.72 16.69
C ARG A 210 10.63 -11.53 15.82
N ALA A 211 11.60 -10.79 15.30
CA ALA A 211 11.31 -9.63 14.44
C ALA A 211 10.57 -10.04 13.18
N LEU A 212 10.96 -11.14 12.54
CA LEU A 212 10.28 -11.67 11.37
C LEU A 212 8.78 -11.91 11.64
N HIS A 213 8.46 -12.66 12.69
CA HIS A 213 7.09 -13.04 13.02
C HIS A 213 6.28 -11.96 13.73
N GLU A 214 6.91 -11.10 14.53
CA GLU A 214 6.20 -10.05 15.29
C GLU A 214 6.01 -8.75 14.48
N ILE A 215 6.91 -8.44 13.54
CA ILE A 215 6.92 -7.16 12.82
C ILE A 215 6.64 -7.33 11.32
N TYR A 216 7.39 -8.19 10.62
CA TYR A 216 7.42 -8.20 9.16
C TYR A 216 6.40 -9.13 8.50
N LEU A 217 5.95 -10.17 9.17
CA LEU A 217 4.99 -11.14 8.63
C LEU A 217 3.52 -10.92 9.01
N PRO A 218 3.14 -10.23 10.12
CA PRO A 218 1.74 -10.22 10.54
C PRO A 218 0.74 -9.71 9.51
N ALA A 219 1.06 -8.69 8.73
CA ALA A 219 0.15 -8.18 7.69
C ALA A 219 -0.07 -9.21 6.59
N PHE A 220 0.95 -9.93 6.18
CA PHE A 220 0.84 -11.04 5.23
C PHE A 220 0.04 -12.20 5.80
N LYS A 221 0.28 -12.54 7.07
CA LYS A 221 -0.48 -13.60 7.75
C LYS A 221 -1.96 -13.26 7.82
N ALA A 222 -2.30 -12.02 8.18
CA ALA A 222 -3.68 -11.54 8.17
C ALA A 222 -4.30 -11.58 6.77
N ALA A 223 -3.54 -11.21 5.74
CA ALA A 223 -3.98 -11.28 4.35
C ALA A 223 -4.34 -12.72 3.94
N VAL A 224 -3.58 -13.70 4.38
CA VAL A 224 -3.82 -15.13 4.10
C VAL A 224 -4.97 -15.68 4.95
N GLU A 225 -4.87 -15.55 6.28
CA GLU A 225 -5.77 -16.24 7.21
C GLU A 225 -7.14 -15.58 7.32
N LYS A 226 -7.20 -14.26 7.28
CA LYS A 226 -8.45 -13.47 7.41
C LYS A 226 -8.91 -12.87 6.09
N GLY A 227 -8.01 -12.31 5.32
CA GLY A 227 -8.31 -11.73 4.02
C GLY A 227 -8.61 -12.77 2.94
N LYS A 228 -8.09 -13.99 3.11
CA LYS A 228 -8.21 -15.08 2.13
C LYS A 228 -7.72 -14.66 0.76
N THR A 229 -6.57 -13.98 0.71
CA THR A 229 -5.99 -13.52 -0.55
C THR A 229 -5.71 -14.69 -1.50
N TRP A 230 -6.01 -14.48 -2.77
CA TRP A 230 -5.80 -15.49 -3.82
C TRP A 230 -4.42 -15.40 -4.47
N GLY A 231 -3.75 -14.27 -4.28
CA GLY A 231 -2.41 -14.02 -4.81
C GLY A 231 -1.49 -13.40 -3.78
N ILE A 232 -0.21 -13.72 -3.87
CA ILE A 232 0.90 -13.10 -3.15
C ILE A 232 2.07 -12.95 -4.11
N MET A 233 2.73 -11.79 -4.08
CA MET A 233 3.93 -11.52 -4.87
C MET A 233 5.17 -11.68 -4.01
N GLY A 234 6.10 -12.53 -4.47
CA GLY A 234 7.42 -12.65 -3.86
C GLY A 234 8.25 -11.39 -4.03
N ALA A 235 9.06 -11.06 -3.04
CA ALA A 235 9.91 -9.88 -3.05
C ALA A 235 11.23 -10.12 -3.79
N TYR A 236 11.89 -9.03 -4.20
CA TYR A 236 13.17 -9.10 -4.89
C TYR A 236 14.35 -9.54 -4.02
N ASN A 237 14.34 -9.15 -2.76
CA ASN A 237 15.45 -9.39 -1.85
C ASN A 237 15.61 -10.86 -1.46
N LEU A 238 16.78 -11.17 -0.93
CA LEU A 238 17.10 -12.48 -0.38
C LEU A 238 16.80 -12.55 1.12
N TYR A 239 16.49 -13.75 1.56
CA TYR A 239 16.44 -14.14 2.97
C TYR A 239 17.06 -15.53 3.09
N LYS A 240 17.99 -15.70 4.01
CA LYS A 240 18.82 -16.94 4.11
C LYS A 240 19.47 -17.32 2.78
N ASN A 241 19.95 -16.31 2.05
CA ASN A 241 20.61 -16.45 0.75
C ASN A 241 19.76 -16.99 -0.40
N GLU A 242 18.43 -17.02 -0.25
CA GLU A 242 17.51 -17.35 -1.34
C GLU A 242 16.63 -16.14 -1.65
N HIS A 243 16.42 -15.86 -2.93
CA HIS A 243 15.46 -14.82 -3.34
C HIS A 243 14.05 -15.17 -2.89
N ASN A 244 13.30 -14.19 -2.41
CA ASN A 244 11.95 -14.44 -1.87
C ASN A 244 10.93 -14.92 -2.92
N CYS A 245 11.20 -14.75 -4.21
CA CYS A 245 10.36 -15.31 -5.26
C CYS A 245 10.44 -16.84 -5.35
N HIS A 246 11.48 -17.45 -4.80
CA HIS A 246 11.65 -18.91 -4.73
C HIS A 246 12.49 -19.31 -3.50
N ASN A 247 11.92 -18.99 -2.34
CA ASN A 247 12.55 -19.20 -1.03
C ASN A 247 11.84 -20.32 -0.28
N GLN A 248 12.57 -21.38 0.04
CA GLN A 248 12.00 -22.55 0.72
C GLN A 248 11.45 -22.21 2.11
N TRP A 249 12.07 -21.27 2.82
CA TRP A 249 11.68 -20.89 4.18
C TRP A 249 10.42 -20.04 4.21
N THR A 250 10.40 -18.98 3.42
CA THR A 250 9.30 -18.03 3.42
C THR A 250 8.08 -18.56 2.67
N LEU A 251 8.27 -19.27 1.56
CA LEU A 251 7.17 -19.77 0.73
C LEU A 251 6.68 -21.16 1.14
N ASN A 252 7.56 -22.16 1.19
CA ASN A 252 7.12 -23.53 1.49
C ASN A 252 6.84 -23.75 2.97
N LYS A 253 7.77 -23.34 3.85
CA LYS A 253 7.60 -23.59 5.28
C LYS A 253 6.54 -22.67 5.88
N ILE A 254 6.70 -21.35 5.76
CA ILE A 254 5.83 -20.40 6.45
C ILE A 254 4.50 -20.24 5.70
N LEU A 255 4.53 -19.70 4.50
CA LEU A 255 3.33 -19.33 3.75
C LEU A 255 2.43 -20.52 3.47
N LYS A 256 2.94 -21.52 2.77
CA LYS A 256 2.17 -22.71 2.35
C LYS A 256 2.08 -23.74 3.45
N GLY A 257 3.15 -23.92 4.24
CA GLY A 257 3.21 -24.89 5.33
C GLY A 257 2.46 -24.47 6.59
N ASP A 258 2.94 -23.43 7.26
CA ASP A 258 2.38 -23.01 8.53
C ASP A 258 1.02 -22.34 8.41
N TRP A 259 0.85 -21.43 7.42
CA TRP A 259 -0.39 -20.68 7.22
C TRP A 259 -1.41 -21.36 6.32
N LYS A 260 -1.06 -22.49 5.70
CA LYS A 260 -1.95 -23.23 4.81
C LYS A 260 -2.50 -22.39 3.64
N TYR A 261 -1.66 -21.53 3.08
CA TYR A 261 -2.02 -20.71 1.94
C TYR A 261 -2.39 -21.54 0.72
N ASP A 262 -3.56 -21.31 0.14
CA ASP A 262 -4.08 -22.07 -0.98
C ASP A 262 -4.03 -21.33 -2.34
N GLY A 263 -3.60 -20.09 -2.32
CA GLY A 263 -3.49 -19.24 -3.51
C GLY A 263 -2.18 -19.44 -4.26
N VAL A 264 -1.94 -18.53 -5.21
CA VAL A 264 -0.72 -18.52 -6.02
C VAL A 264 0.34 -17.59 -5.44
N VAL A 265 1.60 -17.97 -5.65
CA VAL A 265 2.75 -17.06 -5.49
C VAL A 265 3.19 -16.65 -6.89
N VAL A 266 3.13 -15.34 -7.18
CA VAL A 266 3.71 -14.78 -8.40
C VAL A 266 5.07 -14.16 -8.07
N SER A 267 6.00 -14.22 -9.02
CA SER A 267 7.24 -13.47 -8.89
C SER A 267 6.99 -11.98 -9.10
N ASP A 268 7.75 -11.14 -8.44
CA ASP A 268 7.94 -9.78 -8.93
C ASP A 268 8.65 -9.85 -10.30
N TRP A 269 8.52 -8.80 -11.11
CA TRP A 269 9.03 -8.77 -12.47
C TRP A 269 10.56 -8.80 -12.49
N GLY A 270 11.11 -9.94 -12.95
CA GLY A 270 12.55 -10.21 -12.89
C GLY A 270 13.03 -10.76 -11.54
N GLY A 271 12.12 -11.18 -10.67
CA GLY A 271 12.46 -11.71 -9.35
C GLY A 271 12.83 -13.19 -9.30
N ALA A 272 12.60 -13.95 -10.37
CA ALA A 272 13.05 -15.33 -10.49
C ALA A 272 14.48 -15.39 -11.05
N HIS A 273 15.31 -16.33 -10.53
CA HIS A 273 16.73 -16.40 -10.84
C HIS A 273 17.27 -17.80 -11.10
N ASP A 274 16.47 -18.84 -10.86
CA ASP A 274 16.96 -20.22 -10.89
C ASP A 274 15.81 -21.20 -11.10
N THR A 275 15.94 -22.12 -12.07
CA THR A 275 14.90 -23.10 -12.38
C THR A 275 14.69 -24.10 -11.24
N ASP A 276 15.76 -24.62 -10.66
CA ASP A 276 15.65 -25.63 -9.59
C ASP A 276 14.92 -25.06 -8.37
N GLN A 277 15.29 -23.85 -7.93
CA GLN A 277 14.60 -23.18 -6.83
C GLN A 277 13.17 -22.79 -7.19
N ALA A 278 12.93 -22.27 -8.40
CA ALA A 278 11.57 -21.91 -8.83
C ALA A 278 10.64 -23.13 -8.85
N VAL A 279 11.13 -24.28 -9.29
CA VAL A 279 10.38 -25.54 -9.29
C VAL A 279 10.08 -26.03 -7.87
N LYS A 280 11.09 -26.04 -6.99
CA LYS A 280 11.02 -26.73 -5.69
C LYS A 280 10.57 -25.81 -4.54
N ASN A 281 10.83 -24.51 -4.63
CA ASN A 281 10.72 -23.58 -3.51
C ASN A 281 9.47 -22.70 -3.55
N GLY A 282 8.43 -23.08 -4.29
CA GLY A 282 7.09 -22.54 -4.10
C GLY A 282 6.66 -21.39 -5.02
N LEU A 283 7.43 -21.05 -6.05
CA LEU A 283 6.97 -20.10 -7.08
C LEU A 283 5.90 -20.79 -7.96
N ASP A 284 4.77 -20.13 -8.18
CA ASP A 284 3.66 -20.70 -8.96
C ASP A 284 3.51 -20.06 -10.33
N ILE A 285 3.72 -18.77 -10.48
CA ILE A 285 3.67 -18.05 -11.76
C ILE A 285 4.86 -17.09 -11.87
N GLU A 286 5.60 -17.22 -12.95
CA GLU A 286 6.78 -16.40 -13.22
C GLU A 286 6.47 -15.25 -14.17
N PHE A 287 6.81 -14.00 -13.78
CA PHE A 287 6.64 -12.81 -14.60
C PHE A 287 7.95 -12.04 -14.74
N GLY A 288 8.12 -11.37 -15.89
CA GLY A 288 9.13 -10.34 -16.10
C GLY A 288 10.58 -10.81 -16.17
N THR A 289 10.85 -12.10 -16.30
CA THR A 289 12.19 -12.65 -16.32
C THR A 289 12.95 -12.26 -17.60
N TRP A 290 14.22 -11.95 -17.43
CA TRP A 290 15.17 -11.75 -18.54
C TRP A 290 16.19 -12.88 -18.55
N THR A 291 16.30 -13.56 -19.67
CA THR A 291 17.27 -14.65 -19.85
C THR A 291 18.38 -14.24 -20.82
N ASN A 292 19.58 -14.83 -20.63
CA ASN A 292 20.72 -14.54 -21.47
C ASN A 292 20.43 -14.82 -22.97
N GLY A 293 20.87 -13.90 -23.83
CA GLY A 293 20.68 -14.03 -25.27
C GLY A 293 19.33 -13.56 -25.79
N LEU A 294 18.45 -13.06 -24.93
CA LEU A 294 17.16 -12.50 -25.32
C LEU A 294 17.19 -10.98 -25.22
N THR A 295 16.51 -10.35 -26.17
CA THR A 295 16.27 -8.90 -26.15
C THR A 295 14.80 -8.66 -25.85
N MET A 296 14.50 -7.49 -25.30
CA MET A 296 13.14 -7.01 -25.14
C MET A 296 12.43 -7.03 -26.50
N GLY A 297 11.18 -7.52 -26.53
CA GLY A 297 10.40 -7.62 -27.75
C GLY A 297 10.64 -8.89 -28.58
N ALA A 298 11.53 -9.77 -28.16
CA ALA A 298 11.72 -11.06 -28.85
C ALA A 298 10.48 -11.94 -28.66
N SER A 299 9.89 -12.42 -29.75
CA SER A 299 8.64 -13.20 -29.73
C SER A 299 8.70 -14.51 -28.95
N ASN A 300 9.90 -15.07 -28.79
CA ASN A 300 10.15 -16.31 -28.06
C ASN A 300 10.80 -16.05 -26.67
N ALA A 301 10.79 -14.84 -26.19
CA ALA A 301 11.42 -14.48 -24.91
C ALA A 301 10.89 -15.34 -23.75
N TYR A 302 9.59 -15.55 -23.72
CA TYR A 302 8.90 -16.28 -22.64
C TYR A 302 9.23 -17.76 -22.58
N ASP A 303 9.65 -18.37 -23.69
CA ASP A 303 10.04 -19.80 -23.73
C ASP A 303 11.30 -20.09 -22.92
N ASN A 304 12.12 -19.07 -22.66
CA ASN A 304 13.35 -19.21 -21.90
C ASN A 304 13.22 -18.84 -20.42
N TYR A 305 12.02 -18.56 -19.96
CA TYR A 305 11.76 -18.36 -18.54
C TYR A 305 12.12 -19.61 -17.74
N TYR A 306 12.48 -19.44 -16.48
CA TYR A 306 12.93 -20.54 -15.61
C TYR A 306 11.89 -21.65 -15.46
N LEU A 307 10.59 -21.29 -15.45
CA LEU A 307 9.48 -22.25 -15.40
C LEU A 307 8.92 -22.62 -16.80
N ALA A 308 9.58 -22.25 -17.88
CA ALA A 308 9.18 -22.57 -19.25
C ALA A 308 9.96 -23.79 -19.80
N VAL A 309 10.62 -23.63 -20.94
CA VAL A 309 11.41 -24.71 -21.60
C VAL A 309 12.45 -25.33 -20.66
N PRO A 310 13.22 -24.59 -19.83
CA PRO A 310 14.13 -25.22 -18.88
C PRO A 310 13.44 -26.22 -17.93
N TYR A 311 12.19 -25.93 -17.52
CA TYR A 311 11.42 -26.85 -16.69
C TYR A 311 10.97 -28.11 -17.46
N ILE A 312 10.46 -27.92 -18.67
CA ILE A 312 10.09 -29.07 -19.57
C ILE A 312 11.28 -29.98 -19.75
N LYS A 313 12.44 -29.43 -20.07
CA LYS A 313 13.69 -30.17 -20.25
C LYS A 313 14.05 -30.96 -18.99
N GLY A 314 13.98 -30.34 -17.82
CA GLY A 314 14.25 -31.04 -16.56
C GLY A 314 13.30 -32.18 -16.28
N ILE A 315 12.02 -32.08 -16.65
CA ILE A 315 11.04 -33.16 -16.54
C ILE A 315 11.38 -34.30 -17.51
N GLN A 316 11.68 -33.99 -18.76
CA GLN A 316 12.04 -34.95 -19.78
C GLN A 316 13.31 -35.74 -19.47
N GLU A 317 14.28 -35.07 -18.83
CA GLU A 317 15.53 -35.68 -18.39
C GLU A 317 15.41 -36.42 -17.04
N GLY A 318 14.23 -36.41 -16.42
CA GLY A 318 13.99 -37.08 -15.14
C GLY A 318 14.54 -36.31 -13.91
N LYS A 319 14.96 -35.05 -14.09
CA LYS A 319 15.43 -34.21 -13.00
C LYS A 319 14.28 -33.75 -12.08
N TYR A 320 13.11 -33.55 -12.67
CA TYR A 320 11.89 -33.16 -11.95
C TYR A 320 10.78 -34.14 -12.28
N THR A 321 9.88 -34.37 -11.31
CA THR A 321 8.63 -35.14 -11.53
C THR A 321 7.51 -34.17 -11.96
N THR A 322 6.37 -34.71 -12.37
CA THR A 322 5.19 -33.88 -12.66
C THR A 322 4.43 -33.47 -11.39
N LYS A 323 4.83 -33.97 -10.22
CA LYS A 323 4.14 -33.68 -8.95
C LYS A 323 4.20 -32.21 -8.58
N GLU A 324 5.37 -31.57 -8.64
CA GLU A 324 5.56 -30.17 -8.35
C GLU A 324 4.82 -29.31 -9.38
N LEU A 325 4.84 -29.71 -10.64
CA LEU A 325 4.10 -29.02 -11.70
C LEU A 325 2.59 -29.07 -11.45
N ASP A 326 2.04 -30.23 -11.14
CA ASP A 326 0.61 -30.39 -10.89
C ASP A 326 0.16 -29.60 -9.66
N GLU A 327 1.01 -29.44 -8.65
CA GLU A 327 0.71 -28.58 -7.49
C GLU A 327 0.63 -27.09 -7.89
N LYS A 328 1.57 -26.62 -8.71
CA LYS A 328 1.51 -25.25 -9.25
C LYS A 328 0.26 -25.04 -10.11
N VAL A 329 -0.01 -25.96 -11.01
CA VAL A 329 -1.18 -25.93 -11.89
C VAL A 329 -2.49 -25.94 -11.08
N ARG A 330 -2.56 -26.73 -10.02
CA ARG A 330 -3.70 -26.76 -9.12
C ARG A 330 -4.01 -25.38 -8.54
N ARG A 331 -3.00 -24.67 -8.07
CA ARG A 331 -3.14 -23.31 -7.51
C ARG A 331 -3.58 -22.31 -8.58
N VAL A 332 -3.02 -22.38 -9.76
CA VAL A 332 -3.40 -21.51 -10.89
C VAL A 332 -4.84 -21.78 -11.35
N LEU A 333 -5.25 -23.04 -11.46
CA LEU A 333 -6.63 -23.40 -11.82
C LEU A 333 -7.61 -22.92 -10.74
N ARG A 334 -7.26 -23.05 -9.46
CA ARG A 334 -8.08 -22.52 -8.36
C ARG A 334 -8.28 -21.01 -8.50
N LEU A 335 -7.22 -20.29 -8.86
CA LEU A 335 -7.28 -18.86 -9.16
C LEU A 335 -8.21 -18.58 -10.35
N PHE A 336 -8.12 -19.38 -11.44
CA PHE A 336 -9.00 -19.22 -12.60
C PHE A 336 -10.47 -19.43 -12.23
N TYR A 337 -10.80 -20.44 -11.42
CA TYR A 337 -12.17 -20.66 -10.96
C TYR A 337 -12.70 -19.53 -10.08
N ARG A 338 -11.83 -18.81 -9.39
CA ARG A 338 -12.17 -17.65 -8.59
C ARG A 338 -12.33 -16.38 -9.43
N THR A 339 -11.71 -16.33 -10.61
CA THR A 339 -11.60 -15.13 -11.46
C THR A 339 -12.20 -15.36 -12.86
N THR A 340 -11.41 -15.74 -13.85
CA THR A 340 -11.82 -15.86 -15.27
C THR A 340 -12.97 -16.85 -15.50
N MET A 341 -13.05 -17.88 -14.70
CA MET A 341 -14.08 -18.93 -14.79
C MET A 341 -15.20 -18.75 -13.74
N ASN A 342 -15.21 -17.64 -13.02
CA ASN A 342 -16.26 -17.35 -12.04
C ASN A 342 -17.52 -16.84 -12.75
N PRO A 343 -18.63 -17.62 -12.74
CA PRO A 343 -19.86 -17.23 -13.45
C PRO A 343 -20.60 -16.08 -12.77
N ASN A 344 -20.23 -15.74 -11.53
CA ASN A 344 -20.90 -14.72 -10.71
C ASN A 344 -20.15 -13.38 -10.68
N ARG A 345 -19.18 -13.19 -11.57
CA ARG A 345 -18.49 -11.89 -11.66
C ARG A 345 -19.48 -10.82 -12.07
N PRO A 346 -19.55 -9.69 -11.35
CA PRO A 346 -20.40 -8.56 -11.75
C PRO A 346 -19.83 -7.82 -12.96
N HIS A 347 -20.58 -6.88 -13.47
CA HIS A 347 -20.07 -5.92 -14.45
C HIS A 347 -19.15 -4.91 -13.78
N GLY A 348 -18.11 -4.49 -14.50
CA GLY A 348 -17.22 -3.43 -14.06
C GLY A 348 -17.71 -2.04 -14.45
N PHE A 349 -17.16 -1.03 -13.78
CA PHE A 349 -17.40 0.39 -14.07
C PHE A 349 -16.05 1.10 -14.08
N LEU A 350 -15.89 2.07 -14.96
CA LEU A 350 -14.67 2.88 -15.06
C LEU A 350 -15.01 4.35 -14.83
N CYS A 351 -14.24 4.99 -13.95
CA CYS A 351 -14.34 6.43 -13.70
C CYS A 351 -15.75 6.92 -13.34
N SER A 352 -16.48 6.11 -12.58
CA SER A 352 -17.83 6.47 -12.14
C SER A 352 -17.80 7.56 -11.06
N ASP A 353 -18.91 8.27 -10.91
CA ASP A 353 -19.05 9.27 -9.84
C ASP A 353 -18.84 8.67 -8.46
N SER A 354 -19.29 7.42 -8.23
CA SER A 354 -19.10 6.72 -6.97
C SER A 354 -17.61 6.42 -6.69
N HIS A 355 -16.81 6.16 -7.72
CA HIS A 355 -15.36 5.94 -7.56
C HIS A 355 -14.64 7.24 -7.18
N TYR A 356 -14.99 8.37 -7.80
CA TYR A 356 -14.46 9.68 -7.41
C TYR A 356 -14.89 10.05 -5.99
N ALA A 357 -16.15 9.77 -5.63
CA ALA A 357 -16.64 10.00 -4.27
C ALA A 357 -15.89 9.16 -3.23
N ALA A 358 -15.61 7.89 -3.54
CA ALA A 358 -14.80 7.01 -2.70
C ALA A 358 -13.38 7.54 -2.53
N ALA A 359 -12.73 7.92 -3.62
CA ALA A 359 -11.38 8.50 -3.60
C ALA A 359 -11.33 9.75 -2.72
N ARG A 360 -12.31 10.63 -2.82
CA ARG A 360 -12.42 11.84 -2.01
C ARG A 360 -12.63 11.53 -0.53
N GLN A 361 -13.55 10.63 -0.20
CA GLN A 361 -13.83 10.25 1.18
C GLN A 361 -12.62 9.64 1.87
N ILE A 362 -11.92 8.72 1.20
CA ILE A 362 -10.70 8.10 1.72
C ILE A 362 -9.62 9.17 1.97
N ALA A 363 -9.44 10.08 1.02
CA ALA A 363 -8.49 11.18 1.15
C ALA A 363 -8.82 12.08 2.36
N GLU A 364 -10.08 12.48 2.50
CA GLU A 364 -10.52 13.33 3.61
C GLU A 364 -10.33 12.66 4.98
N GLU A 365 -10.51 11.34 5.05
CA GLU A 365 -10.32 10.59 6.30
C GLU A 365 -8.85 10.29 6.62
N GLY A 366 -7.96 10.33 5.63
CA GLY A 366 -6.55 10.06 5.82
C GLY A 366 -5.67 11.30 6.03
N ILE A 367 -6.10 12.46 5.61
CA ILE A 367 -5.37 13.72 5.84
C ILE A 367 -5.20 13.95 7.34
N VAL A 368 -3.97 14.29 7.76
CA VAL A 368 -3.63 14.44 9.18
C VAL A 368 -3.32 15.91 9.51
N LEU A 369 -4.07 16.47 10.44
CA LEU A 369 -3.73 17.77 11.03
C LEU A 369 -2.66 17.53 12.11
N LEU A 370 -1.41 17.91 11.78
CA LEU A 370 -0.27 17.67 12.67
C LEU A 370 -0.10 18.72 13.74
N GLN A 371 -0.32 20.01 13.38
CA GLN A 371 -0.14 21.14 14.28
C GLN A 371 -1.14 22.23 13.93
N ASN A 372 -1.70 22.90 14.96
CA ASN A 372 -2.69 23.96 14.77
C ASN A 372 -2.58 25.01 15.87
N LYS A 373 -1.50 25.81 15.83
CA LYS A 373 -1.25 26.88 16.81
C LYS A 373 -2.28 28.01 16.65
N ASN A 374 -2.80 28.49 17.78
CA ASN A 374 -3.76 29.58 17.82
C ASN A 374 -5.02 29.35 16.97
N HIS A 375 -5.38 28.09 16.73
CA HIS A 375 -6.51 27.73 15.88
C HIS A 375 -6.45 28.42 14.50
N VAL A 376 -5.26 28.46 13.89
CA VAL A 376 -5.06 29.04 12.56
C VAL A 376 -5.93 28.35 11.52
N LEU A 377 -6.15 27.06 11.67
CA LEU A 377 -7.08 26.27 10.88
C LEU A 377 -8.35 25.95 11.69
N PRO A 378 -9.52 25.80 11.04
CA PRO A 378 -9.75 26.00 9.60
C PRO A 378 -9.62 27.46 9.18
N ILE A 379 -9.37 27.69 7.89
CA ILE A 379 -9.38 29.04 7.31
C ILE A 379 -10.74 29.66 7.52
N LYS A 380 -10.78 30.87 8.09
CA LYS A 380 -12.02 31.58 8.41
C LYS A 380 -12.53 32.32 7.17
N THR A 381 -13.09 31.56 6.21
CA THR A 381 -13.45 32.04 4.86
C THR A 381 -14.38 33.25 4.85
N GLN A 382 -15.17 33.46 5.91
CA GLN A 382 -16.08 34.61 6.06
C GLN A 382 -15.36 35.89 6.58
N LYS A 383 -14.11 35.79 6.99
CA LYS A 383 -13.34 36.87 7.63
C LYS A 383 -12.10 37.30 6.85
N VAL A 384 -11.80 36.58 5.75
CA VAL A 384 -10.60 36.82 4.95
C VAL A 384 -10.98 37.26 3.53
N GLN A 385 -10.10 37.99 2.88
CA GLN A 385 -10.30 38.51 1.53
C GLN A 385 -9.30 37.93 0.54
N ARG A 386 -8.11 37.54 1.01
CA ARG A 386 -7.02 37.09 0.15
C ARG A 386 -6.23 35.96 0.78
N VAL A 387 -6.04 34.89 0.03
CA VAL A 387 -5.21 33.73 0.37
C VAL A 387 -4.13 33.58 -0.69
N LEU A 388 -2.88 33.48 -0.25
CA LEU A 388 -1.75 33.15 -1.11
C LEU A 388 -1.48 31.66 -1.05
N VAL A 389 -1.45 31.01 -2.20
CA VAL A 389 -1.00 29.61 -2.36
C VAL A 389 0.41 29.63 -2.90
N VAL A 390 1.31 28.86 -2.27
CA VAL A 390 2.73 28.80 -2.65
C VAL A 390 3.14 27.33 -2.85
N GLY A 391 4.04 27.12 -3.80
CA GLY A 391 4.75 25.86 -3.95
C GLY A 391 4.43 25.09 -5.22
N GLU A 392 5.44 24.39 -5.73
CA GLU A 392 5.28 23.55 -6.91
C GLU A 392 4.24 22.46 -6.71
N ASN A 393 4.18 21.86 -5.50
CA ASN A 393 3.22 20.80 -5.20
C ASN A 393 1.75 21.28 -5.17
N ALA A 394 1.51 22.61 -5.22
CA ALA A 394 0.17 23.13 -5.42
C ALA A 394 -0.36 22.89 -6.85
N VAL A 395 0.53 22.78 -7.82
CA VAL A 395 0.18 22.67 -9.26
C VAL A 395 0.66 21.38 -9.91
N LYS A 396 1.65 20.72 -9.33
CA LYS A 396 2.20 19.47 -9.88
C LYS A 396 1.21 18.33 -9.70
N MET A 397 0.87 17.67 -10.80
CA MET A 397 -0.01 16.52 -10.79
C MET A 397 0.74 15.28 -10.29
N MET A 398 0.35 14.80 -9.12
CA MET A 398 0.95 13.65 -8.46
C MET A 398 -0.12 12.89 -7.68
N THR A 399 -0.79 11.99 -8.33
CA THR A 399 -1.84 11.19 -7.67
C THR A 399 -1.26 10.21 -6.67
N VAL A 400 -0.07 9.67 -6.97
CA VAL A 400 0.70 8.74 -6.13
C VAL A 400 2.19 9.01 -6.31
N GLY A 401 3.05 8.29 -5.61
CA GLY A 401 4.51 8.31 -5.83
C GLY A 401 4.90 7.74 -7.19
N GLY A 402 6.19 7.71 -7.48
CA GLY A 402 6.74 7.21 -8.73
C GLY A 402 6.98 5.71 -8.71
N GLY A 403 7.00 5.10 -9.89
CA GLY A 403 7.30 3.70 -10.06
C GLY A 403 6.23 2.94 -10.84
N SER A 404 6.21 1.63 -10.68
CA SER A 404 5.29 0.73 -11.38
C SER A 404 3.82 1.04 -11.08
N SER A 405 3.51 1.62 -9.92
CA SER A 405 2.16 2.03 -9.54
C SER A 405 1.70 3.37 -10.16
N SER A 406 2.50 3.99 -11.02
CA SER A 406 2.14 5.24 -11.70
C SER A 406 0.91 5.07 -12.59
N LEU A 407 0.04 6.10 -12.62
CA LEU A 407 -1.29 6.02 -13.22
C LEU A 407 -1.50 7.08 -14.30
N LYS A 408 -2.27 6.71 -15.32
CA LYS A 408 -2.86 7.63 -16.28
C LYS A 408 -4.30 7.90 -15.84
N VAL A 409 -4.55 9.10 -15.34
CA VAL A 409 -5.86 9.42 -14.76
C VAL A 409 -6.78 10.14 -15.73
N GLN A 410 -8.07 9.90 -15.59
CA GLN A 410 -9.06 10.60 -16.40
C GLN A 410 -9.11 12.09 -16.02
N ARG A 411 -9.03 12.37 -14.71
CA ARG A 411 -8.94 13.74 -14.21
C ARG A 411 -8.20 13.76 -12.88
N GLU A 412 -7.58 14.89 -12.61
CA GLU A 412 -6.93 15.19 -11.34
C GLU A 412 -7.17 16.66 -11.02
N ILE A 413 -7.61 16.93 -9.81
CA ILE A 413 -7.81 18.29 -9.32
C ILE A 413 -6.61 18.66 -8.48
N SER A 414 -5.83 19.65 -8.91
CA SER A 414 -4.66 20.12 -8.16
C SER A 414 -5.06 20.78 -6.84
N PRO A 415 -4.15 20.79 -5.85
CA PRO A 415 -4.40 21.55 -4.62
C PRO A 415 -4.78 23.02 -4.86
N LEU A 416 -4.10 23.70 -5.79
CA LEU A 416 -4.42 25.09 -6.12
C LEU A 416 -5.84 25.21 -6.68
N ASP A 417 -6.20 24.40 -7.67
CA ASP A 417 -7.52 24.49 -8.32
C ASP A 417 -8.65 24.16 -7.32
N GLY A 418 -8.46 23.14 -6.51
CA GLY A 418 -9.46 22.77 -5.49
C GLY A 418 -9.67 23.86 -4.44
N LEU A 419 -8.58 24.40 -3.91
CA LEU A 419 -8.67 25.45 -2.90
C LEU A 419 -9.24 26.75 -3.49
N LYS A 420 -8.79 27.13 -4.68
CA LYS A 420 -9.29 28.30 -5.39
C LYS A 420 -10.79 28.19 -5.65
N SER A 421 -11.23 27.09 -6.21
CA SER A 421 -12.66 26.84 -6.49
C SER A 421 -13.51 26.91 -5.21
N ARG A 422 -13.00 26.40 -4.11
CA ARG A 422 -13.72 26.44 -2.83
C ARG A 422 -13.77 27.86 -2.25
N LEU A 423 -12.66 28.57 -2.24
CA LEU A 423 -12.56 29.91 -1.63
C LEU A 423 -13.32 30.98 -2.42
N GLU A 424 -13.38 30.87 -3.74
CA GLU A 424 -14.13 31.80 -4.59
C GLU A 424 -15.63 31.81 -4.26
N LYS A 425 -16.18 30.71 -3.76
CA LYS A 425 -17.58 30.64 -3.31
C LYS A 425 -17.89 31.58 -2.15
N ASP A 426 -16.86 31.92 -1.33
CA ASP A 426 -16.96 32.84 -0.22
C ASP A 426 -16.33 34.21 -0.56
N ASN A 427 -16.15 34.50 -1.85
CA ASN A 427 -15.56 35.73 -2.38
C ASN A 427 -14.15 36.00 -1.85
N VAL A 428 -13.37 34.96 -1.64
CA VAL A 428 -11.95 35.05 -1.25
C VAL A 428 -11.10 34.99 -2.52
N GLU A 429 -10.25 36.02 -2.70
CA GLU A 429 -9.27 36.04 -3.79
C GLU A 429 -8.12 35.10 -3.50
N VAL A 430 -7.72 34.31 -4.49
CA VAL A 430 -6.58 33.38 -4.40
C VAL A 430 -5.49 33.81 -5.37
N GLU A 431 -4.31 34.11 -4.82
CA GLU A 431 -3.08 34.34 -5.59
C GLU A 431 -2.17 33.11 -5.50
N PHE A 432 -1.28 32.98 -6.47
CA PHE A 432 -0.28 31.91 -6.51
C PHE A 432 1.13 32.45 -6.68
N ALA A 433 2.09 31.82 -5.99
CA ALA A 433 3.53 32.02 -6.18
C ALA A 433 4.21 30.65 -6.26
N ARG A 434 5.10 30.47 -7.24
CA ARG A 434 5.80 29.21 -7.45
C ARG A 434 6.63 28.78 -6.24
N GLY A 435 7.39 29.69 -5.68
CA GLY A 435 8.19 29.51 -4.45
C GLY A 435 9.46 28.69 -4.63
N TYR A 436 9.37 27.52 -5.24
CA TYR A 436 10.52 26.66 -5.56
C TYR A 436 10.25 25.87 -6.84
N VAL A 437 11.32 25.37 -7.44
CA VAL A 437 11.25 24.49 -8.64
C VAL A 437 11.87 23.15 -8.29
N GLY A 438 11.10 22.10 -8.49
CA GLY A 438 11.54 20.72 -8.33
C GLY A 438 11.99 20.10 -9.64
N ASP A 439 12.26 18.80 -9.61
CA ASP A 439 12.56 18.04 -10.80
C ASP A 439 11.33 17.92 -11.71
N VAL A 440 11.55 18.13 -12.99
CA VAL A 440 10.50 18.00 -14.01
C VAL A 440 10.29 16.55 -14.43
N SER A 441 11.27 15.68 -14.15
CA SER A 441 11.17 14.25 -14.41
C SER A 441 10.13 13.63 -13.46
N GLY A 442 9.08 13.15 -13.98
CA GLY A 442 8.05 12.45 -13.22
C GLY A 442 7.54 11.27 -13.99
N ASN A 443 8.40 10.79 -14.89
CA ASN A 443 8.08 9.71 -15.80
C ASN A 443 8.73 8.41 -15.33
N TYR A 444 7.91 7.41 -15.07
CA TYR A 444 8.37 6.07 -14.76
C TYR A 444 7.58 5.07 -15.61
N ASN A 445 8.29 4.18 -16.30
CA ASN A 445 7.68 3.19 -17.20
C ASN A 445 6.70 3.82 -18.22
N GLY A 446 7.04 4.99 -18.76
CA GLY A 446 6.29 5.65 -19.80
C GLY A 446 5.06 6.46 -19.34
N VAL A 447 4.73 6.48 -18.06
CA VAL A 447 3.57 7.25 -17.58
C VAL A 447 3.98 8.68 -17.25
N THR A 448 3.45 9.65 -17.99
CA THR A 448 3.73 11.10 -17.81
C THR A 448 2.45 11.86 -17.49
N THR A 449 2.60 13.02 -16.85
CA THR A 449 1.46 13.93 -16.60
C THR A 449 1.18 14.89 -17.75
N GLY A 450 2.11 15.04 -18.69
CA GLY A 450 2.02 16.02 -19.79
C GLY A 450 2.20 17.47 -19.35
N GLN A 451 2.55 17.74 -18.10
CA GLN A 451 2.78 19.10 -17.59
C GLN A 451 4.17 19.63 -17.98
N ASN A 452 4.24 20.91 -18.32
CA ASN A 452 5.49 21.65 -18.39
C ASN A 452 5.57 22.59 -17.19
N LEU A 453 6.46 22.26 -16.24
CA LEU A 453 6.66 23.00 -15.01
C LEU A 453 8.02 23.73 -14.97
N GLU A 454 8.66 23.92 -16.14
CA GLU A 454 9.91 24.69 -16.20
C GLU A 454 9.72 26.12 -15.71
N ASP A 455 10.65 26.57 -14.88
CA ASP A 455 10.75 27.94 -14.42
C ASP A 455 12.24 28.29 -14.31
N LYS A 456 12.66 29.34 -15.02
CA LYS A 456 14.08 29.72 -15.12
C LYS A 456 14.51 30.75 -14.07
N ARG A 457 13.57 31.19 -13.23
CA ARG A 457 13.89 32.14 -12.17
C ARG A 457 14.81 31.51 -11.11
N SER A 458 15.67 32.32 -10.53
CA SER A 458 16.54 31.85 -9.44
C SER A 458 15.75 31.57 -8.16
N GLU A 459 16.34 30.79 -7.27
CA GLU A 459 15.81 30.55 -5.94
C GLU A 459 15.49 31.85 -5.20
N THR A 460 16.41 32.82 -5.27
CA THR A 460 16.24 34.14 -4.63
C THR A 460 15.03 34.90 -5.18
N GLU A 461 14.85 34.91 -6.49
CA GLU A 461 13.68 35.54 -7.14
C GLU A 461 12.37 34.88 -6.75
N LEU A 462 12.33 33.56 -6.72
CA LEU A 462 11.13 32.80 -6.36
C LEU A 462 10.72 33.04 -4.89
N ILE A 463 11.67 33.03 -3.98
CA ILE A 463 11.42 33.32 -2.55
C ILE A 463 10.97 34.77 -2.37
N ALA A 464 11.63 35.72 -3.04
CA ALA A 464 11.28 37.15 -2.95
C ALA A 464 9.84 37.42 -3.41
N GLU A 465 9.41 36.83 -4.52
CA GLU A 465 8.04 36.92 -5.00
C GLU A 465 7.04 36.38 -3.97
N ALA A 466 7.29 35.18 -3.45
CA ALA A 466 6.42 34.56 -2.48
C ALA A 466 6.30 35.39 -1.18
N VAL A 467 7.41 35.90 -0.67
CA VAL A 467 7.46 36.71 0.53
C VAL A 467 6.71 38.05 0.34
N GLU A 468 6.91 38.71 -0.78
CA GLU A 468 6.21 39.95 -1.08
C GLU A 468 4.69 39.79 -1.12
N LYS A 469 4.22 38.74 -1.82
CA LYS A 469 2.79 38.42 -1.85
C LYS A 469 2.26 37.98 -0.47
N ALA A 470 3.05 37.28 0.31
CA ALA A 470 2.68 36.81 1.64
C ALA A 470 2.37 37.93 2.61
N LYS A 471 3.08 39.07 2.49
CA LYS A 471 2.87 40.25 3.34
C LYS A 471 1.49 40.88 3.15
N HIS A 472 0.86 40.70 2.01
CA HIS A 472 -0.43 41.27 1.63
C HIS A 472 -1.58 40.27 1.70
N ALA A 473 -1.33 39.02 2.12
CA ALA A 473 -2.34 38.00 2.24
C ALA A 473 -2.84 37.83 3.69
N ASP A 474 -4.09 37.44 3.85
CA ASP A 474 -4.65 37.12 5.16
C ASP A 474 -4.17 35.75 5.66
N TYR A 475 -3.99 34.81 4.71
CA TYR A 475 -3.43 33.47 4.93
C TYR A 475 -2.43 33.14 3.84
N VAL A 476 -1.43 32.35 4.20
CA VAL A 476 -0.49 31.75 3.24
C VAL A 476 -0.55 30.24 3.43
N VAL A 477 -0.83 29.53 2.35
CA VAL A 477 -0.84 28.06 2.33
C VAL A 477 0.23 27.59 1.35
N MET A 478 1.29 26.97 1.87
CA MET A 478 2.31 26.37 1.03
C MET A 478 2.06 24.87 0.88
N PHE A 479 2.05 24.40 -0.36
CA PHE A 479 2.07 22.98 -0.68
C PHE A 479 3.48 22.60 -1.12
N GLY A 480 4.18 21.88 -0.27
CA GLY A 480 5.54 21.42 -0.49
C GLY A 480 5.67 19.94 -0.18
N GLY A 481 6.88 19.49 0.02
CA GLY A 481 7.20 18.12 0.37
C GLY A 481 8.09 17.44 -0.65
N LEU A 482 7.78 16.18 -0.92
CA LEU A 482 8.49 15.34 -1.87
C LEU A 482 7.72 15.27 -3.20
N ASN A 483 8.28 14.56 -4.15
CA ASN A 483 7.62 14.25 -5.42
C ASN A 483 7.97 12.83 -5.86
N LYS A 484 7.54 12.46 -7.06
CA LYS A 484 7.73 11.12 -7.62
C LYS A 484 9.01 10.93 -8.42
N SER A 485 9.98 11.82 -8.25
CA SER A 485 11.29 11.71 -8.88
C SER A 485 12.16 10.66 -8.18
N ASP A 486 13.16 10.16 -8.89
CA ASP A 486 14.16 9.26 -8.31
C ASP A 486 14.76 9.85 -7.04
N TYR A 487 15.04 9.00 -6.06
CA TYR A 487 15.59 9.36 -4.75
C TYR A 487 14.66 10.23 -3.88
N GLN A 488 13.36 10.24 -4.19
CA GLN A 488 12.30 10.80 -3.37
C GLN A 488 11.26 9.72 -3.07
N ASP A 489 9.97 9.95 -3.35
CA ASP A 489 8.94 8.89 -3.22
C ASP A 489 8.79 8.16 -4.55
N CYS A 490 9.75 7.28 -4.84
CA CYS A 490 9.83 6.57 -6.12
C CYS A 490 10.44 5.17 -5.94
N GLU A 491 9.89 4.21 -6.66
CA GLU A 491 10.41 2.85 -6.75
C GLU A 491 11.84 2.82 -7.31
N GLY A 492 12.64 1.90 -6.83
CA GLY A 492 13.96 1.59 -7.34
C GLY A 492 15.11 2.26 -6.58
N HIS A 493 14.85 3.34 -5.88
CA HIS A 493 15.85 4.07 -5.11
C HIS A 493 15.27 4.63 -3.83
N ASP A 494 16.07 4.59 -2.76
CA ASP A 494 15.73 5.25 -1.52
C ASP A 494 16.14 6.72 -1.52
N ARG A 495 15.54 7.50 -0.65
CA ARG A 495 15.95 8.87 -0.35
C ARG A 495 17.33 8.86 0.29
N LYS A 496 18.09 9.92 0.04
CA LYS A 496 19.46 10.07 0.57
C LYS A 496 19.51 10.87 1.88
N GLN A 497 18.43 11.57 2.21
CA GLN A 497 18.33 12.43 3.39
C GLN A 497 16.88 12.59 3.83
N LEU A 498 16.69 12.93 5.10
CA LEU A 498 15.38 13.19 5.67
C LEU A 498 14.89 14.62 5.33
N GLU A 499 15.79 15.54 5.08
CA GLU A 499 15.53 16.95 4.81
C GLU A 499 14.75 17.12 3.50
N LEU A 500 13.97 18.20 3.43
CA LEU A 500 13.26 18.59 2.21
C LEU A 500 14.23 19.00 1.09
N PRO A 501 13.95 18.62 -0.16
CA PRO A 501 14.73 19.07 -1.31
C PRO A 501 14.37 20.50 -1.74
N TYR A 502 15.13 21.06 -2.66
CA TYR A 502 14.86 22.32 -3.41
C TYR A 502 14.81 23.57 -2.54
N ALA A 503 15.61 23.63 -1.48
CA ALA A 503 15.66 24.78 -0.56
C ALA A 503 14.30 25.16 0.06
N GLN A 504 13.40 24.20 0.20
CA GLN A 504 12.08 24.42 0.77
C GLN A 504 12.14 24.92 2.21
N ASP A 505 13.10 24.47 3.03
CA ASP A 505 13.25 24.95 4.41
C ASP A 505 13.45 26.46 4.46
N LYS A 506 14.24 27.00 3.56
CA LYS A 506 14.50 28.44 3.44
C LYS A 506 13.25 29.23 3.09
N LEU A 507 12.47 28.72 2.14
CA LEU A 507 11.18 29.28 1.73
C LEU A 507 10.18 29.26 2.90
N ILE A 508 10.06 28.12 3.59
CA ILE A 508 9.16 27.94 4.73
C ILE A 508 9.48 28.94 5.84
N GLU A 509 10.76 29.08 6.22
CA GLU A 509 11.17 30.04 7.24
C GLU A 509 10.88 31.48 6.84
N ALA A 510 11.11 31.83 5.57
CA ALA A 510 10.81 33.17 5.05
C ALA A 510 9.31 33.47 5.07
N LEU A 511 8.46 32.52 4.69
CA LEU A 511 7.00 32.67 4.71
C LEU A 511 6.45 32.75 6.14
N ALA A 512 6.95 31.92 7.05
CA ALA A 512 6.56 31.95 8.46
C ALA A 512 6.87 33.31 9.11
N LYS A 513 8.00 33.94 8.74
CA LYS A 513 8.36 35.28 9.20
C LYS A 513 7.48 36.37 8.56
N ALA A 514 7.09 36.20 7.31
CA ALA A 514 6.31 37.19 6.56
C ALA A 514 4.83 37.23 6.94
N ASN A 515 4.26 36.12 7.38
CA ASN A 515 2.84 36.02 7.71
C ASN A 515 2.58 35.05 8.87
N LYS A 516 1.93 35.54 9.94
CA LYS A 516 1.60 34.74 11.12
C LYS A 516 0.57 33.66 10.89
N ASN A 517 -0.23 33.75 9.82
CA ASN A 517 -1.24 32.76 9.42
C ASN A 517 -0.68 31.85 8.32
N PHE A 518 0.55 31.43 8.47
CA PHE A 518 1.22 30.53 7.54
C PHE A 518 0.93 29.09 7.88
N ILE A 519 0.45 28.35 6.87
CA ILE A 519 0.11 26.93 6.93
C ILE A 519 1.00 26.20 5.93
N TYR A 520 1.68 25.16 6.40
CA TYR A 520 2.45 24.26 5.55
C TYR A 520 1.71 22.93 5.37
N VAL A 521 1.42 22.57 4.14
CA VAL A 521 0.85 21.27 3.74
C VAL A 521 1.96 20.46 3.12
N ASN A 522 2.32 19.36 3.77
CA ASN A 522 3.35 18.45 3.29
C ASN A 522 2.73 17.35 2.42
N ILE A 523 3.23 17.19 1.21
CA ILE A 523 2.83 16.13 0.28
C ILE A 523 3.98 15.15 0.17
N SER A 524 3.82 13.97 0.73
CA SER A 524 4.83 12.92 0.75
C SER A 524 4.22 11.59 1.21
N GLY A 525 4.91 10.49 0.93
CA GLY A 525 4.61 9.20 1.53
C GLY A 525 5.45 8.89 2.78
N ASN A 526 6.32 9.82 3.17
CA ASN A 526 7.32 9.65 4.22
C ASN A 526 7.37 10.85 5.16
N ALA A 527 7.97 10.65 6.32
CA ALA A 527 8.40 11.76 7.15
C ALA A 527 9.48 12.60 6.46
N VAL A 528 9.47 13.89 6.73
CA VAL A 528 10.51 14.84 6.33
C VAL A 528 10.98 15.59 7.57
N ALA A 529 12.25 16.03 7.58
CA ALA A 529 12.75 16.85 8.66
C ALA A 529 12.05 18.21 8.66
N MET A 530 11.62 18.67 9.82
CA MET A 530 10.89 19.95 10.00
C MET A 530 11.61 20.86 11.03
N PRO A 531 12.83 21.36 10.73
CA PRO A 531 13.58 22.16 11.69
C PRO A 531 12.88 23.47 12.05
N TRP A 532 12.00 23.94 11.19
CA TRP A 532 11.17 25.14 11.33
C TRP A 532 9.83 24.89 12.04
N LYS A 533 9.56 23.69 12.51
CA LYS A 533 8.25 23.28 13.08
C LYS A 533 7.68 24.27 14.08
N GLU A 534 8.50 24.79 15.00
CA GLU A 534 8.04 25.72 16.03
C GLU A 534 7.68 27.12 15.49
N LYS A 535 8.13 27.46 14.29
CA LYS A 535 7.89 28.75 13.65
C LYS A 535 6.62 28.77 12.77
N VAL A 536 6.01 27.63 12.50
CA VAL A 536 4.87 27.47 11.59
C VAL A 536 3.58 27.28 12.39
N ALA A 537 2.54 28.05 12.07
CA ALA A 537 1.29 27.99 12.82
C ALA A 537 0.49 26.71 12.57
N GLY A 538 0.32 26.33 11.30
CA GLY A 538 -0.42 25.12 10.92
C GLY A 538 0.42 24.18 10.07
N ILE A 539 0.36 22.90 10.36
CA ILE A 539 1.03 21.85 9.60
C ILE A 539 0.04 20.73 9.32
N VAL A 540 -0.09 20.36 8.04
CA VAL A 540 -0.99 19.31 7.56
C VAL A 540 -0.18 18.31 6.75
N GLN A 541 -0.37 17.00 6.99
CA GLN A 541 0.14 15.96 6.13
C GLN A 541 -0.92 15.60 5.09
N GLY A 542 -0.65 15.95 3.85
CA GLY A 542 -1.60 15.79 2.75
C GLY A 542 -1.46 14.48 1.97
N TRP A 543 -0.36 13.76 2.10
CA TRP A 543 -0.05 12.53 1.36
C TRP A 543 -0.09 12.73 -0.17
N TYR A 544 -0.07 11.62 -0.92
CA TYR A 544 -0.50 11.55 -2.32
C TYR A 544 -1.92 11.00 -2.29
N ILE A 545 -2.91 11.77 -2.68
CA ILE A 545 -4.32 11.45 -2.38
C ILE A 545 -5.22 11.32 -3.60
N GLY A 546 -4.63 11.01 -4.74
CA GLY A 546 -5.37 10.58 -5.90
C GLY A 546 -6.04 11.71 -6.70
N SER A 547 -7.05 11.34 -7.46
CA SER A 547 -7.74 12.22 -8.40
C SER A 547 -8.42 13.43 -7.75
N GLU A 548 -8.91 13.27 -6.53
CA GLU A 548 -9.68 14.29 -5.80
C GLU A 548 -8.82 15.09 -4.80
N SER A 549 -7.51 15.14 -5.01
CA SER A 549 -6.54 15.78 -4.13
C SER A 549 -6.94 17.21 -3.75
N GLY A 550 -7.22 18.06 -4.73
CA GLY A 550 -7.55 19.46 -4.49
C GLY A 550 -8.87 19.64 -3.74
N GLU A 551 -9.87 18.83 -4.04
CA GLU A 551 -11.17 18.87 -3.38
C GLU A 551 -11.08 18.44 -1.90
N ALA A 552 -10.34 17.35 -1.64
CA ALA A 552 -10.15 16.83 -0.29
C ALA A 552 -9.36 17.82 0.58
N LEU A 553 -8.25 18.35 0.07
CA LEU A 553 -7.44 19.33 0.78
C LEU A 553 -8.22 20.63 1.07
N ALA A 554 -8.97 21.11 0.06
CA ALA A 554 -9.80 22.30 0.26
C ALA A 554 -10.85 22.10 1.36
N SER A 555 -11.51 20.94 1.39
CA SER A 555 -12.53 20.64 2.41
C SER A 555 -11.95 20.62 3.83
N ILE A 556 -10.75 20.07 3.98
CA ILE A 556 -10.06 20.04 5.28
C ILE A 556 -9.58 21.45 5.69
N LEU A 557 -8.92 22.17 4.80
CA LEU A 557 -8.35 23.48 5.12
C LEU A 557 -9.41 24.54 5.44
N THR A 558 -10.59 24.44 4.85
CA THR A 558 -11.71 25.37 5.08
C THR A 558 -12.68 24.92 6.18
N GLY A 559 -12.52 23.72 6.70
CA GLY A 559 -13.37 23.18 7.75
C GLY A 559 -14.71 22.60 7.27
N ASP A 560 -14.90 22.46 5.95
CA ASP A 560 -16.07 21.72 5.40
C ASP A 560 -16.03 20.26 5.87
N LYS A 561 -14.84 19.71 6.05
CA LYS A 561 -14.59 18.45 6.74
C LYS A 561 -13.65 18.69 7.92
N ASN A 562 -13.97 18.08 9.05
CA ASN A 562 -13.08 18.07 10.19
C ASN A 562 -12.03 16.97 10.02
N PRO A 563 -10.73 17.26 10.09
CA PRO A 563 -9.70 16.24 9.97
C PRO A 563 -9.80 15.19 11.07
N SER A 564 -9.58 13.93 10.71
CA SER A 564 -9.65 12.80 11.62
C SER A 564 -8.54 11.77 11.40
N GLY A 565 -7.64 12.01 10.47
CA GLY A 565 -6.51 11.14 10.19
C GLY A 565 -5.54 11.05 11.37
N LYS A 566 -4.86 9.91 11.48
CA LYS A 566 -3.83 9.63 12.48
C LYS A 566 -2.59 9.07 11.80
N LEU A 567 -1.40 9.48 12.22
CA LEU A 567 -0.15 9.01 11.62
C LEU A 567 0.00 7.48 11.72
N PRO A 568 0.28 6.78 10.61
CA PRO A 568 0.57 5.36 10.63
C PRO A 568 2.06 5.06 10.90
N PHE A 569 2.85 6.05 11.19
CA PHE A 569 4.26 5.93 11.55
C PHE A 569 4.67 7.06 12.51
N THR A 570 5.79 6.84 13.20
CA THR A 570 6.45 7.87 14.02
C THR A 570 7.16 8.87 13.14
N TRP A 571 6.87 10.14 13.31
CA TRP A 571 7.50 11.22 12.55
C TRP A 571 8.75 11.70 13.28
N VAL A 572 9.92 11.23 12.83
CA VAL A 572 11.19 11.51 13.48
C VAL A 572 11.74 12.89 13.10
N ASN A 573 12.59 13.46 13.97
CA ASN A 573 13.31 14.70 13.72
C ASN A 573 14.57 14.49 12.87
N SER A 574 15.21 13.33 13.05
CA SER A 574 16.44 12.96 12.35
C SER A 574 16.55 11.45 12.17
N LEU A 575 17.43 11.02 11.28
CA LEU A 575 17.67 9.58 11.06
C LEU A 575 18.26 8.89 12.29
N GLN A 576 18.92 9.61 13.20
CA GLN A 576 19.44 9.04 14.44
C GLN A 576 18.34 8.59 15.41
N GLU A 577 17.11 8.99 15.17
CA GLU A 577 15.94 8.53 15.92
C GLU A 577 15.32 7.23 15.35
N VAL A 578 15.94 6.65 14.32
CA VAL A 578 15.51 5.42 13.65
C VAL A 578 16.52 4.32 13.92
N GLY A 579 16.07 3.16 14.40
CA GLY A 579 16.94 2.05 14.82
C GLY A 579 17.94 1.62 13.74
N ALA A 580 17.50 1.46 12.50
CA ALA A 580 18.37 1.07 11.39
C ALA A 580 19.55 2.03 11.16
N HIS A 581 19.31 3.32 11.33
CA HIS A 581 20.32 4.36 11.15
C HIS A 581 21.15 4.58 12.42
N ALA A 582 20.52 4.56 13.59
CA ALA A 582 21.23 4.69 14.87
C ALA A 582 22.23 3.55 15.11
N LEU A 583 21.89 2.34 14.66
CA LEU A 583 22.75 1.15 14.76
C LEU A 583 23.69 0.97 13.55
N ASN A 584 23.60 1.88 12.58
CA ASN A 584 24.43 1.90 11.36
C ASN A 584 24.37 0.60 10.54
N THR A 585 23.17 0.02 10.42
CA THR A 585 22.97 -1.23 9.67
C THR A 585 22.35 -1.04 8.29
N TYR A 586 21.83 0.15 8.00
CA TYR A 586 21.32 0.51 6.69
C TYR A 586 22.42 1.21 5.87
N PRO A 587 22.61 0.92 4.57
CA PRO A 587 21.90 -0.08 3.75
C PRO A 587 22.48 -1.50 3.85
N GLY A 588 23.51 -1.72 4.63
CA GLY A 588 24.15 -3.01 4.85
C GLY A 588 25.65 -3.00 4.49
N THR A 589 26.24 -4.18 4.44
CA THR A 589 27.66 -4.40 4.17
C THR A 589 27.84 -5.33 2.98
N TRP A 590 28.57 -4.88 1.97
CA TRP A 590 28.90 -5.69 0.80
C TRP A 590 29.84 -6.84 1.16
N ARG A 591 29.58 -8.03 0.61
CA ARG A 591 30.43 -9.22 0.83
C ARG A 591 31.74 -9.16 0.09
N LYS A 592 31.77 -8.49 -1.08
CA LYS A 592 32.95 -8.36 -1.95
C LYS A 592 33.25 -6.89 -2.23
N GLU A 593 34.50 -6.57 -2.51
CA GLU A 593 34.91 -5.25 -2.99
C GLU A 593 34.17 -4.87 -4.28
N GLY A 594 34.06 -3.57 -4.54
CA GLY A 594 33.40 -3.03 -5.74
C GLY A 594 31.90 -2.84 -5.59
N GLY A 595 31.28 -3.26 -4.48
CA GLY A 595 29.90 -3.02 -4.17
C GLY A 595 28.95 -3.53 -5.26
N ALA A 596 27.96 -2.72 -5.63
CA ALA A 596 26.94 -3.05 -6.63
C ALA A 596 27.50 -3.33 -8.02
N LYS A 597 28.70 -2.86 -8.32
CA LYS A 597 29.35 -3.04 -9.64
C LYS A 597 29.94 -4.43 -9.82
N THR A 598 30.15 -5.17 -8.74
CA THR A 598 30.69 -6.52 -8.80
C THR A 598 29.56 -7.50 -9.08
N GLU A 599 29.67 -8.21 -10.19
CA GLU A 599 28.67 -9.19 -10.61
C GLU A 599 28.42 -10.24 -9.53
N GLY A 600 27.16 -10.51 -9.24
CA GLY A 600 26.73 -11.49 -8.24
C GLY A 600 27.10 -11.12 -6.80
N ASN A 601 27.48 -9.88 -6.52
CA ASN A 601 27.77 -9.42 -5.17
C ASN A 601 26.47 -9.28 -4.37
N ILE A 602 26.55 -9.60 -3.09
CA ILE A 602 25.43 -9.52 -2.14
C ILE A 602 25.78 -8.48 -1.07
N ILE A 603 24.77 -7.69 -0.69
CA ILE A 603 24.83 -6.81 0.47
C ILE A 603 24.04 -7.43 1.60
N ASP A 604 24.67 -7.67 2.74
CA ASP A 604 24.00 -8.17 3.94
C ASP A 604 23.47 -6.99 4.75
N GLU A 605 22.15 -6.95 4.93
CA GLU A 605 21.50 -5.96 5.78
C GLU A 605 20.93 -6.64 7.02
N GLU A 606 21.53 -6.37 8.16
CA GLU A 606 21.09 -6.90 9.44
C GLU A 606 20.03 -5.97 10.06
N TYR A 607 18.85 -6.51 10.32
CA TYR A 607 17.79 -5.80 11.06
C TYR A 607 18.09 -5.91 12.57
N LYS A 608 19.19 -5.25 12.99
CA LYS A 608 19.75 -5.37 14.33
C LYS A 608 18.88 -4.77 15.42
N GLU A 609 18.03 -3.81 15.06
CA GLU A 609 17.02 -3.24 15.95
C GLU A 609 15.95 -4.27 16.35
N GLY A 610 15.86 -5.38 15.61
CA GLY A 610 14.94 -6.47 15.89
C GLY A 610 13.47 -6.01 15.88
N ILE A 611 12.77 -6.24 16.99
CA ILE A 611 11.37 -5.86 17.15
C ILE A 611 11.16 -4.35 17.37
N TYR A 612 12.23 -3.58 17.53
CA TYR A 612 12.15 -2.17 17.90
C TYR A 612 12.09 -1.26 16.67
N VAL A 613 10.97 -1.33 15.96
CA VAL A 613 10.68 -0.47 14.79
C VAL A 613 9.70 0.63 15.19
N GLY A 614 9.92 1.84 14.69
CA GLY A 614 9.01 2.97 14.89
C GLY A 614 8.89 3.40 16.35
N TYR A 615 7.67 3.49 16.86
CA TYR A 615 7.42 3.94 18.25
C TYR A 615 8.01 2.98 19.29
N ARG A 616 8.20 1.71 18.95
CA ARG A 616 8.88 0.73 19.83
C ARG A 616 10.30 1.15 20.12
N TRP A 617 10.99 1.66 19.11
CA TRP A 617 12.36 2.18 19.23
C TRP A 617 12.42 3.48 20.02
N THR A 618 11.57 4.46 19.66
CA THR A 618 11.56 5.76 20.36
C THR A 618 11.19 5.61 21.83
N ASP A 619 10.27 4.71 22.17
CA ASP A 619 9.95 4.37 23.57
C ASP A 619 11.18 3.81 24.29
N LYS A 620 11.83 2.81 23.69
CA LYS A 620 13.00 2.15 24.30
C LYS A 620 14.15 3.13 24.57
N LYS A 621 14.33 4.10 23.69
CA LYS A 621 15.43 5.07 23.77
C LYS A 621 15.04 6.40 24.43
N ASN A 622 13.81 6.53 24.90
CA ASN A 622 13.27 7.78 25.46
C ASN A 622 13.44 8.98 24.52
N ILE A 623 13.16 8.74 23.24
CA ILE A 623 13.21 9.78 22.21
C ILE A 623 11.84 10.41 22.07
N LYS A 624 11.79 11.76 22.06
CA LYS A 624 10.58 12.50 21.71
C LYS A 624 10.62 12.82 20.22
N PRO A 625 9.82 12.15 19.38
CA PRO A 625 9.77 12.43 17.95
C PRO A 625 9.12 13.79 17.67
N ALA A 626 9.16 14.23 16.41
CA ALA A 626 8.44 15.43 15.99
C ALA A 626 6.93 15.26 16.19
N PHE A 627 6.39 14.11 15.78
CA PHE A 627 5.01 13.70 16.04
C PHE A 627 4.98 12.19 16.31
N ALA A 628 4.19 11.77 17.28
CA ALA A 628 4.08 10.38 17.68
C ALA A 628 3.27 9.54 16.69
N PHE A 629 3.51 8.24 16.66
CA PHE A 629 2.62 7.28 16.02
C PHE A 629 1.18 7.45 16.54
N GLY A 630 0.22 7.44 15.64
CA GLY A 630 -1.20 7.62 15.97
C GLY A 630 -1.60 9.07 16.25
N HIS A 631 -0.68 10.03 16.11
CA HIS A 631 -0.98 11.46 16.29
C HIS A 631 -1.82 12.01 15.14
N GLY A 632 -2.80 12.83 15.49
CA GLY A 632 -3.60 13.61 14.57
C GLY A 632 -4.62 14.43 15.35
N LEU A 633 -4.73 15.72 15.00
CA LEU A 633 -5.60 16.67 15.67
C LEU A 633 -6.96 16.77 14.97
N SER A 634 -7.90 17.41 15.65
CA SER A 634 -9.26 17.70 15.18
C SER A 634 -9.56 19.19 15.39
N TYR A 635 -10.54 19.71 14.67
CA TYR A 635 -11.10 21.05 14.92
C TYR A 635 -12.07 21.09 16.09
N THR A 636 -12.42 19.93 16.64
CA THR A 636 -13.22 19.82 17.87
C THR A 636 -12.38 19.18 18.99
N GLN A 637 -12.95 19.06 20.17
CA GLN A 637 -12.31 18.44 21.32
C GLN A 637 -13.10 17.21 21.77
N PHE A 638 -12.36 16.18 22.22
CA PHE A 638 -12.95 14.96 22.75
C PHE A 638 -12.47 14.71 24.18
N ALA A 639 -13.39 14.31 25.04
CA ALA A 639 -13.08 13.80 26.37
C ALA A 639 -13.17 12.28 26.35
N ILE A 640 -12.07 11.63 26.72
CA ILE A 640 -11.96 10.18 26.79
C ILE A 640 -11.86 9.82 28.27
N SER A 641 -12.83 9.03 28.78
CA SER A 641 -12.95 8.76 30.20
C SER A 641 -13.59 7.42 30.51
N ASN A 642 -13.57 7.04 31.78
CA ASN A 642 -14.23 5.87 32.32
C ASN A 642 -13.80 4.56 31.65
N LEU A 643 -12.50 4.31 31.61
CA LEU A 643 -11.95 3.04 31.13
C LEU A 643 -12.27 1.91 32.13
N ARG A 644 -12.92 0.87 31.64
CA ARG A 644 -13.29 -0.31 32.39
C ARG A 644 -13.17 -1.56 31.55
N SER A 645 -13.16 -2.71 32.18
CA SER A 645 -13.14 -4.01 31.51
C SER A 645 -14.29 -4.88 32.03
N ASP A 646 -14.72 -5.82 31.21
CA ASP A 646 -15.77 -6.79 31.57
C ASP A 646 -15.27 -7.82 32.60
N LYS A 647 -13.96 -7.98 32.75
CA LYS A 647 -13.30 -8.86 33.73
C LYS A 647 -11.91 -8.33 34.06
N ASN A 648 -11.33 -8.80 35.16
CA ASN A 648 -9.96 -8.48 35.56
C ASN A 648 -8.99 -9.63 35.33
N LEU A 649 -9.52 -10.84 35.15
CA LEU A 649 -8.75 -12.07 34.93
C LEU A 649 -9.23 -12.73 33.64
N MET A 650 -8.31 -13.01 32.75
CA MET A 650 -8.53 -13.66 31.47
C MET A 650 -7.85 -15.01 31.43
N ASN A 651 -8.52 -16.04 30.95
CA ASN A 651 -7.92 -17.35 30.68
C ASN A 651 -7.38 -17.41 29.26
N GLN A 652 -6.54 -18.40 28.96
CA GLN A 652 -5.89 -18.56 27.65
C GLN A 652 -6.86 -18.61 26.46
N ASN A 653 -8.04 -19.17 26.64
CA ASN A 653 -9.04 -19.32 25.57
C ASN A 653 -10.17 -18.28 25.64
N ASP A 654 -9.97 -17.28 26.46
CA ASP A 654 -10.95 -16.22 26.74
C ASP A 654 -10.65 -14.95 25.90
N SER A 655 -11.57 -14.00 26.03
CA SER A 655 -11.34 -12.63 25.58
C SER A 655 -11.68 -11.66 26.72
N ILE A 656 -11.15 -10.45 26.62
CA ILE A 656 -11.46 -9.34 27.51
C ILE A 656 -11.87 -8.13 26.68
N THR A 657 -12.95 -7.47 27.10
CA THR A 657 -13.43 -6.26 26.44
C THR A 657 -13.18 -5.05 27.31
N PHE A 658 -12.48 -4.09 26.77
CA PHE A 658 -12.28 -2.76 27.36
C PHE A 658 -13.31 -1.80 26.80
N THR A 659 -13.92 -1.01 27.67
CA THR A 659 -14.90 0.00 27.31
C THR A 659 -14.43 1.35 27.81
N VAL A 660 -14.55 2.36 26.96
CA VAL A 660 -14.22 3.74 27.31
C VAL A 660 -15.30 4.66 26.79
N ASN A 661 -15.64 5.72 27.54
CA ASN A 661 -16.57 6.73 27.08
C ASN A 661 -15.83 7.81 26.29
N VAL A 662 -16.38 8.18 25.13
CA VAL A 662 -15.87 9.28 24.29
C VAL A 662 -16.98 10.30 24.10
N LYS A 663 -16.69 11.55 24.45
CA LYS A 663 -17.62 12.67 24.30
C LYS A 663 -17.00 13.76 23.45
N ASN A 664 -17.76 14.25 22.48
CA ASN A 664 -17.40 15.45 21.75
C ASN A 664 -17.76 16.69 22.59
N THR A 665 -16.79 17.33 23.17
CA THR A 665 -16.97 18.51 24.03
C THR A 665 -16.90 19.84 23.30
N GLY A 666 -16.60 19.80 22.00
CA GLY A 666 -16.48 20.98 21.14
C GLY A 666 -17.79 21.34 20.44
N LYS A 667 -17.68 22.23 19.47
CA LYS A 667 -18.82 22.80 18.74
C LYS A 667 -19.00 22.27 17.33
N ARG A 668 -18.11 21.36 16.87
CA ARG A 668 -18.14 20.75 15.54
C ARG A 668 -18.30 19.25 15.63
N ALA A 669 -19.02 18.66 14.69
CA ALA A 669 -18.99 17.21 14.50
C ALA A 669 -17.58 16.77 14.11
N GLY A 670 -17.19 15.59 14.53
CA GLY A 670 -15.88 15.04 14.18
C GLY A 670 -15.75 13.58 14.58
N ALA A 671 -14.65 12.99 14.17
CA ALA A 671 -14.29 11.63 14.51
C ALA A 671 -13.02 11.59 15.35
N GLU A 672 -13.00 10.70 16.34
CA GLU A 672 -11.81 10.39 17.14
C GLU A 672 -11.50 8.91 17.00
N THR A 673 -10.22 8.58 17.01
CA THR A 673 -9.75 7.19 17.01
C THR A 673 -9.21 6.84 18.37
N ILE A 674 -9.91 5.95 19.05
CA ILE A 674 -9.49 5.38 20.32
C ILE A 674 -8.48 4.29 20.05
N GLN A 675 -7.32 4.37 20.69
CA GLN A 675 -6.21 3.44 20.51
C GLN A 675 -5.94 2.70 21.83
N LEU A 676 -5.79 1.40 21.74
CA LEU A 676 -5.48 0.53 22.87
C LEU A 676 -4.12 -0.12 22.64
N TYR A 677 -3.22 0.13 23.58
CA TYR A 677 -1.88 -0.45 23.61
C TYR A 677 -1.78 -1.38 24.82
N ILE A 678 -1.01 -2.44 24.68
CA ILE A 678 -0.78 -3.39 25.76
C ILE A 678 0.66 -3.27 26.24
N HIS A 679 0.81 -3.19 27.57
CA HIS A 679 2.08 -3.26 28.29
C HIS A 679 2.12 -4.56 29.08
N ASP A 680 3.15 -5.37 28.88
CA ASP A 680 3.46 -6.54 29.71
C ASP A 680 4.28 -6.09 30.90
N VAL A 681 3.72 -6.19 32.10
CA VAL A 681 4.36 -5.68 33.32
C VAL A 681 5.65 -6.42 33.66
N LYS A 682 5.68 -7.73 33.39
CA LYS A 682 6.87 -8.59 33.68
C LYS A 682 6.95 -9.71 32.64
N ALA A 683 7.66 -9.45 31.56
CA ALA A 683 7.91 -10.45 30.53
C ALA A 683 9.17 -11.26 30.84
N SER A 684 9.19 -12.52 30.39
CA SER A 684 10.39 -13.38 30.46
C SER A 684 11.41 -13.06 29.37
N VAL A 685 11.00 -12.29 28.37
CA VAL A 685 11.82 -11.85 27.23
C VAL A 685 11.77 -10.33 27.11
N ASP A 686 12.71 -9.76 26.36
CA ASP A 686 12.68 -8.33 26.06
C ASP A 686 11.46 -8.02 25.18
N ARG A 687 10.64 -7.06 25.59
CA ARG A 687 9.44 -6.65 24.87
C ARG A 687 9.37 -5.13 24.76
N PRO A 688 8.74 -4.60 23.71
CA PRO A 688 8.43 -3.18 23.65
C PRO A 688 7.62 -2.74 24.87
N TYR A 689 7.82 -1.51 25.32
CA TYR A 689 7.06 -0.98 26.45
C TYR A 689 5.56 -1.10 26.22
N LYS A 690 5.11 -0.79 25.00
CA LYS A 690 3.72 -0.93 24.59
C LYS A 690 3.63 -1.34 23.12
N GLU A 691 2.54 -2.00 22.77
CA GLU A 691 2.22 -2.38 21.40
C GLU A 691 0.74 -2.13 21.12
N LEU A 692 0.43 -1.55 19.97
CA LEU A 692 -0.96 -1.36 19.52
C LEU A 692 -1.62 -2.73 19.32
N LYS A 693 -2.76 -2.94 19.98
CA LYS A 693 -3.54 -4.19 19.90
C LYS A 693 -5.03 -3.99 19.65
N GLY A 694 -5.47 -2.75 19.58
CA GLY A 694 -6.85 -2.44 19.24
C GLY A 694 -7.04 -0.97 18.93
N PHE A 695 -8.02 -0.68 18.11
CA PHE A 695 -8.47 0.68 17.88
C PHE A 695 -9.90 0.71 17.35
N GLN A 696 -10.56 1.84 17.56
CA GLN A 696 -11.92 2.08 17.05
C GLN A 696 -12.08 3.56 16.74
N LYS A 697 -12.49 3.86 15.52
CA LYS A 697 -12.86 5.21 15.09
C LYS A 697 -14.33 5.45 15.36
N VAL A 698 -14.66 6.59 15.98
CA VAL A 698 -16.02 6.93 16.36
C VAL A 698 -16.37 8.35 15.88
N TYR A 699 -17.55 8.50 15.30
CA TYR A 699 -18.08 9.77 14.78
C TYR A 699 -19.08 10.32 15.78
N LEU A 700 -18.89 11.58 16.22
CA LEU A 700 -19.68 12.22 17.25
C LEU A 700 -20.12 13.63 16.84
N GLN A 701 -21.42 13.90 17.02
CA GLN A 701 -21.94 15.26 16.94
C GLN A 701 -21.53 16.09 18.18
N PRO A 702 -21.58 17.43 18.14
CA PRO A 702 -21.28 18.24 19.32
C PRO A 702 -22.15 17.82 20.51
N GLY A 703 -21.51 17.56 21.65
CA GLY A 703 -22.17 17.13 22.88
C GLY A 703 -22.51 15.62 22.93
N GLU A 704 -22.39 14.90 21.81
CA GLU A 704 -22.66 13.46 21.77
C GLU A 704 -21.59 12.66 22.51
N SER A 705 -22.03 11.61 23.18
CA SER A 705 -21.19 10.69 23.94
C SER A 705 -21.51 9.25 23.55
N LYS A 706 -20.48 8.43 23.35
CA LYS A 706 -20.60 7.00 23.05
C LYS A 706 -19.62 6.18 23.87
N ASP A 707 -20.05 4.98 24.24
CA ASP A 707 -19.13 3.98 24.75
C ASP A 707 -18.48 3.25 23.57
N VAL A 708 -17.18 3.09 23.64
CA VAL A 708 -16.37 2.40 22.64
C VAL A 708 -15.82 1.12 23.26
N ASN A 709 -16.07 -0.01 22.60
CA ASN A 709 -15.64 -1.33 23.06
C ASN A 709 -14.50 -1.84 22.18
N ILE A 710 -13.42 -2.30 22.82
CA ILE A 710 -12.28 -2.95 22.16
C ILE A 710 -12.04 -4.28 22.85
N THR A 711 -12.15 -5.37 22.09
CA THR A 711 -11.99 -6.74 22.59
C THR A 711 -10.67 -7.30 22.11
N ILE A 712 -9.92 -7.91 23.03
CA ILE A 712 -8.66 -8.60 22.74
C ILE A 712 -8.71 -10.04 23.26
N ASN A 713 -7.88 -10.90 22.68
CA ASN A 713 -7.66 -12.26 23.12
C ASN A 713 -6.16 -12.50 23.42
N LYS A 714 -5.78 -13.73 23.71
CA LYS A 714 -4.38 -14.06 24.04
C LYS A 714 -3.38 -13.67 22.93
N GLN A 715 -3.81 -13.60 21.67
CA GLN A 715 -2.92 -13.22 20.57
C GLN A 715 -2.38 -11.79 20.77
N ALA A 716 -3.19 -10.89 21.31
CA ALA A 716 -2.77 -9.53 21.63
C ALA A 716 -1.70 -9.47 22.75
N LEU A 717 -1.61 -10.52 23.56
CA LEU A 717 -0.67 -10.62 24.69
C LEU A 717 0.58 -11.45 24.33
N SER A 718 0.60 -12.05 23.14
CA SER A 718 1.60 -13.01 22.72
C SER A 718 2.86 -12.35 22.17
N PHE A 719 3.98 -13.03 22.36
CA PHE A 719 5.23 -12.81 21.62
C PHE A 719 5.60 -14.11 20.88
N TYR A 720 6.49 -14.02 19.91
CA TYR A 720 6.99 -15.21 19.22
C TYR A 720 8.18 -15.80 19.99
N ASP A 721 8.00 -17.02 20.48
CA ASP A 721 9.04 -17.76 21.20
C ASP A 721 9.95 -18.46 20.19
N GLU A 722 11.19 -17.99 20.08
CA GLU A 722 12.17 -18.51 19.11
C GLU A 722 12.58 -19.96 19.42
N THR A 723 12.61 -20.35 20.71
CA THR A 723 12.96 -21.70 21.12
C THR A 723 11.86 -22.70 20.76
N ALA A 724 10.61 -22.35 21.03
CA ALA A 724 9.46 -23.18 20.71
C ALA A 724 9.00 -23.03 19.24
N ALA A 725 9.52 -22.04 18.52
CA ALA A 725 9.10 -21.68 17.16
C ALA A 725 7.58 -21.49 17.04
N SER A 726 6.97 -20.81 18.01
CA SER A 726 5.53 -20.60 18.11
C SER A 726 5.19 -19.36 18.94
N TRP A 727 3.95 -18.87 18.77
CA TRP A 727 3.42 -17.77 19.57
C TRP A 727 3.11 -18.24 21.00
N LYS A 728 3.44 -17.39 21.96
CA LYS A 728 3.26 -17.67 23.39
C LYS A 728 2.70 -16.46 24.13
N ALA A 729 1.62 -16.68 24.86
CA ALA A 729 1.10 -15.73 25.85
C ALA A 729 1.45 -16.23 27.24
N GLU A 730 2.25 -15.47 27.97
CA GLU A 730 2.66 -15.83 29.32
C GLU A 730 1.62 -15.37 30.35
N ALA A 731 1.33 -16.21 31.32
CA ALA A 731 0.53 -15.83 32.47
C ALA A 731 1.22 -14.70 33.26
N GLY A 732 0.44 -13.76 33.75
CA GLY A 732 0.95 -12.62 34.50
C GLY A 732 0.10 -11.37 34.34
N LYS A 733 0.65 -10.25 34.82
CA LYS A 733 -0.02 -8.95 34.82
C LYS A 733 0.26 -8.16 33.54
N PHE A 734 -0.77 -7.56 33.03
CA PHE A 734 -0.73 -6.67 31.87
C PHE A 734 -1.46 -5.36 32.18
N GLU A 735 -1.18 -4.35 31.40
CA GLU A 735 -1.86 -3.08 31.44
C GLU A 735 -2.37 -2.70 30.05
N ALA A 736 -3.66 -2.35 29.96
CA ALA A 736 -4.23 -1.71 28.79
C ALA A 736 -4.05 -0.20 28.92
N LEU A 737 -3.38 0.39 27.97
CA LEU A 737 -3.12 1.83 27.87
C LEU A 737 -4.02 2.41 26.79
N VAL A 738 -4.88 3.36 27.10
CA VAL A 738 -5.90 3.88 26.17
C VAL A 738 -5.79 5.39 26.01
N GLY A 739 -5.91 5.83 24.79
CA GLY A 739 -5.89 7.24 24.43
C GLY A 739 -6.12 7.45 22.92
N ASN A 740 -5.64 8.58 22.41
CA ASN A 740 -5.85 8.99 21.03
C ASN A 740 -4.54 9.19 20.22
N ALA A 741 -3.42 8.86 20.81
CA ALA A 741 -2.10 8.79 20.16
C ALA A 741 -1.16 7.98 21.05
N SER A 742 -0.06 7.47 20.50
CA SER A 742 0.88 6.64 21.29
C SER A 742 1.55 7.40 22.44
N ASP A 743 1.61 8.72 22.38
CA ASP A 743 2.12 9.60 23.45
C ASP A 743 0.99 10.27 24.27
N GLN A 744 -0.27 9.92 24.04
CA GLN A 744 -1.44 10.46 24.71
C GLN A 744 -2.32 9.33 25.27
N LEU A 745 -1.72 8.51 26.13
CA LEU A 745 -2.35 7.34 26.77
C LEU A 745 -2.61 7.62 28.23
N LYS A 746 -3.60 8.45 28.50
CA LYS A 746 -3.91 8.95 29.86
C LYS A 746 -4.69 7.97 30.72
N LEU A 747 -5.28 6.93 30.13
CA LEU A 747 -6.08 5.96 30.83
C LEU A 747 -5.35 4.60 30.86
N LYS A 748 -5.42 3.93 32.01
CA LYS A 748 -4.76 2.66 32.25
C LYS A 748 -5.71 1.71 32.98
N LYS A 749 -5.76 0.47 32.53
CA LYS A 749 -6.51 -0.60 33.21
C LYS A 749 -5.62 -1.83 33.35
N ALA A 750 -5.34 -2.22 34.60
CA ALA A 750 -4.63 -3.46 34.90
C ALA A 750 -5.55 -4.67 34.75
N PHE A 751 -4.99 -5.76 34.28
CA PHE A 751 -5.64 -7.08 34.19
C PHE A 751 -4.61 -8.18 34.22
N GLU A 752 -5.05 -9.41 34.32
CA GLU A 752 -4.15 -10.56 34.45
C GLU A 752 -4.57 -11.67 33.48
N LEU A 753 -3.56 -12.32 32.88
CA LEU A 753 -3.73 -13.57 32.14
C LEU A 753 -3.33 -14.73 33.04
N LYS A 754 -4.20 -15.76 33.12
CA LYS A 754 -4.00 -16.97 33.91
C LYS A 754 -3.52 -18.15 33.07
#